data_fec7a5df51430b9d197f2bad931b8213
#
_entry.id   fec7a5df51430b9d197f2bad931b8213
#
_cell.length_a   1.000
_cell.length_b   1.000
_cell.length_c   1.000
_cell.angle_alpha   90.00
_cell.angle_beta   90.00
_cell.angle_gamma   90.00
#
_symmetry.space_group_name_H-M   'P 1'
#
loop_
_entity.id
_entity.type
_entity.pdbx_description
1 polymer ?
#
loop_
_entity_poly.entity_id
_entity_poly.type
_entity_poly.pdbx_seq_one_letter_code
_entity_poly.pdbx_strand_id
1 'polypeptide(L)'
;MSWTRRLLAVLVALCAAFAAALTAAPVAAAHEERPVTFPDGSGSVPTYRDGPPDLLVCKDDRADFERRISGFPADLREKNLDLFAQCQKDGFRHLQEAVDAVDEPGMNIAILPGLYEEEPSQPKPTGACANLKAKDSQLGYQILSFAQQKQCPHNQNLVAILGKKDLQIEGTGASRLDVVIDAKYGKLNAIRADESDGIYFRNFTAQRTTFNSLYVLAGDGFVIDNVLTRWNDEYGFLTFASDHGLYKNCESYGNGDSGIYPGSASNINDGRGYDVPRYSIEITGCRSHHNMVGYSGTAGDSVWVHDNEFDHNMGGASMDSAFPGHPGLPQNHAKFERNDIHDNNADYYKYIADGTCAKDPVDRGYEDGVVCPQISMPPGTGIITAGGNWNLYENNWVYGHDRAAFFLSAVPAFIRGESAWSKQADTSHHNRYAGNKLGIDKQGKSRPNATDVWWDGQGEGNCWQGSAGASTPRALPECGSERGDLSGGSDRLAGEPTKLAALLVCADYDARAARLPAGCDWYGATGIERIEVQVALGIAVVLALVGGVLWWRRLRTHRWATAACAAGLVGLVLDVAGATKGLQSGYLPAVALVFIGAWWVGAGVVLRRERPWFGWVTVALGVLTLLDAFDKAVVMLPWIPLGPAWIRGLLGVVWVIWAVVVAAKRAGEAPAEEPAEEEQPPPAVNEAEVPA
;
A
#
# COMPACT_ATOMS: atom_id res chain seq x y z
N MET A 1 -7.33 -24.45 -43.62
CA MET A 1 -6.80 -23.33 -42.79
C MET A 1 -5.36 -23.65 -42.50
N SER A 2 -4.42 -22.80 -42.93
CA SER A 2 -2.98 -23.03 -42.75
C SER A 2 -2.67 -23.07 -41.24
N TRP A 3 -1.69 -23.85 -40.85
CA TRP A 3 -1.22 -24.02 -39.47
C TRP A 3 -0.91 -22.65 -38.79
N THR A 4 -0.48 -21.69 -39.58
CA THR A 4 -0.23 -20.28 -39.21
C THR A 4 -1.48 -19.54 -38.71
N ARG A 5 -2.64 -19.75 -39.33
CA ARG A 5 -3.90 -19.12 -38.86
C ARG A 5 -4.40 -19.73 -37.55
N ARG A 6 -4.12 -21.00 -37.31
CA ARG A 6 -4.45 -21.65 -36.03
C ARG A 6 -3.55 -21.14 -34.89
N LEU A 7 -2.26 -20.98 -35.15
CA LEU A 7 -1.30 -20.45 -34.16
C LEU A 7 -1.60 -18.98 -33.81
N LEU A 8 -1.95 -18.17 -34.81
CA LEU A 8 -2.34 -16.77 -34.57
C LEU A 8 -3.64 -16.68 -33.77
N ALA A 9 -4.62 -17.53 -34.07
CA ALA A 9 -5.88 -17.58 -33.34
C ALA A 9 -5.69 -18.04 -31.87
N VAL A 10 -4.78 -18.99 -31.61
CA VAL A 10 -4.44 -19.43 -30.25
C VAL A 10 -3.69 -18.32 -29.50
N LEU A 11 -2.75 -17.64 -30.14
CA LEU A 11 -2.04 -16.50 -29.52
C LEU A 11 -2.99 -15.35 -29.19
N VAL A 12 -3.89 -14.99 -30.11
CA VAL A 12 -4.91 -13.96 -29.87
C VAL A 12 -5.87 -14.38 -28.75
N ALA A 13 -6.28 -15.65 -28.73
CA ALA A 13 -7.14 -16.17 -27.66
C ALA A 13 -6.43 -16.19 -26.30
N LEU A 14 -5.16 -16.54 -26.25
CA LEU A 14 -4.34 -16.48 -25.02
C LEU A 14 -4.12 -15.05 -24.56
N CYS A 15 -3.83 -14.12 -25.46
CA CYS A 15 -3.71 -12.70 -25.12
C CYS A 15 -5.05 -12.11 -24.63
N ALA A 16 -6.16 -12.48 -25.28
CA ALA A 16 -7.49 -12.05 -24.85
C ALA A 16 -7.91 -12.67 -23.51
N ALA A 17 -7.59 -13.94 -23.26
CA ALA A 17 -7.85 -14.60 -21.98
C ALA A 17 -6.99 -14.00 -20.85
N PHE A 18 -5.73 -13.66 -21.14
CA PHE A 18 -4.84 -13.02 -20.18
C PHE A 18 -5.25 -11.55 -19.89
N ALA A 19 -5.67 -10.81 -20.93
CA ALA A 19 -6.24 -9.48 -20.75
C ALA A 19 -7.55 -9.52 -19.95
N ALA A 20 -8.42 -10.49 -20.20
CA ALA A 20 -9.65 -10.70 -19.44
C ALA A 20 -9.39 -11.12 -18.00
N ALA A 21 -8.35 -11.92 -17.74
CA ALA A 21 -7.93 -12.28 -16.38
C ALA A 21 -7.36 -11.10 -15.60
N LEU A 22 -6.66 -10.16 -16.27
CA LEU A 22 -6.13 -8.93 -15.65
C LEU A 22 -7.21 -7.88 -15.39
N THR A 23 -8.28 -7.87 -16.19
CA THR A 23 -9.43 -6.96 -15.98
C THR A 23 -10.47 -7.52 -15.02
N ALA A 24 -10.41 -8.80 -14.70
CA ALA A 24 -11.29 -9.50 -13.78
C ALA A 24 -10.70 -9.66 -12.37
N ALA A 25 -9.46 -9.19 -12.11
CA ALA A 25 -8.97 -9.10 -10.75
C ALA A 25 -9.83 -8.05 -10.02
N PRO A 26 -10.62 -8.44 -9.01
CA PRO A 26 -11.33 -7.45 -8.23
C PRO A 26 -10.29 -6.55 -7.59
N VAL A 27 -10.42 -5.25 -7.79
CA VAL A 27 -9.66 -4.28 -7.00
C VAL A 27 -10.17 -4.46 -5.58
N ALA A 28 -9.31 -4.86 -4.66
CA ALA A 28 -9.66 -4.94 -3.25
C ALA A 28 -10.09 -3.54 -2.80
N ALA A 29 -11.37 -3.34 -2.64
CA ALA A 29 -11.88 -2.19 -1.92
C ALA A 29 -11.68 -2.52 -0.43
N ALA A 30 -10.75 -1.84 0.23
CA ALA A 30 -10.49 -2.05 1.65
C ALA A 30 -11.77 -1.81 2.47
N HIS A 31 -12.62 -0.88 2.03
CA HIS A 31 -13.95 -0.64 2.60
C HIS A 31 -14.92 -0.18 1.51
N GLU A 32 -16.06 -0.84 1.37
CA GLU A 32 -17.24 -0.22 0.78
C GLU A 32 -17.99 0.50 1.90
N GLU A 33 -17.59 1.72 2.19
CA GLU A 33 -18.40 2.60 3.01
C GLU A 33 -19.70 2.94 2.26
N ARG A 34 -20.79 3.11 3.01
CA ARG A 34 -21.99 3.63 2.40
C ARG A 34 -21.72 5.01 1.79
N PRO A 35 -22.41 5.44 0.74
CA PRO A 35 -22.30 6.79 0.23
C PRO A 35 -22.55 7.80 1.35
N VAL A 36 -21.56 8.65 1.60
CA VAL A 36 -21.63 9.74 2.59
C VAL A 36 -21.21 11.04 1.91
N THR A 37 -21.70 12.15 2.45
CA THR A 37 -21.25 13.49 2.08
C THR A 37 -20.46 14.07 3.25
N PHE A 38 -19.52 14.96 2.97
CA PHE A 38 -18.84 15.70 4.02
C PHE A 38 -19.83 16.58 4.78
N PRO A 39 -19.60 16.82 6.07
CA PRO A 39 -20.34 17.85 6.82
C PRO A 39 -20.26 19.21 6.13
N ASP A 40 -21.20 20.10 6.43
CA ASP A 40 -21.26 21.45 5.83
C ASP A 40 -20.15 22.39 6.36
N GLY A 41 -19.33 21.92 7.32
CA GLY A 41 -18.23 22.67 7.91
C GLY A 41 -18.66 23.80 8.85
N SER A 42 -19.91 23.80 9.28
CA SER A 42 -20.47 24.79 10.22
C SER A 42 -20.11 24.54 11.67
N GLY A 43 -19.62 23.34 12.00
CA GLY A 43 -19.25 22.92 13.34
C GLY A 43 -17.98 23.57 13.88
N SER A 44 -17.54 23.06 15.00
CA SER A 44 -16.27 23.43 15.64
C SER A 44 -15.74 22.28 16.48
N VAL A 45 -14.46 22.27 16.79
CA VAL A 45 -13.90 21.31 17.74
C VAL A 45 -14.53 21.53 19.11
N PRO A 46 -15.24 20.53 19.67
CA PRO A 46 -15.93 20.68 20.95
C PRO A 46 -14.94 20.89 22.10
N THR A 47 -15.36 21.69 23.07
CA THR A 47 -14.58 21.93 24.29
C THR A 47 -15.02 21.01 25.42
N TYR A 48 -14.07 20.58 26.25
CA TYR A 48 -14.41 19.81 27.46
C TYR A 48 -15.28 20.62 28.42
N ARG A 49 -16.33 20.00 28.93
CA ARG A 49 -17.26 20.58 29.93
C ARG A 49 -16.93 19.99 31.31
N ASP A 50 -16.42 20.81 32.20
CA ASP A 50 -16.14 20.43 33.58
C ASP A 50 -17.39 20.74 34.43
N GLY A 51 -18.10 19.72 34.86
CA GLY A 51 -19.31 19.84 35.63
C GLY A 51 -19.80 18.48 36.16
N PRO A 52 -20.86 18.49 36.98
CA PRO A 52 -21.50 17.24 37.38
C PRO A 52 -22.06 16.53 36.14
N PRO A 53 -21.97 15.20 36.04
CA PRO A 53 -22.58 14.46 34.93
C PRO A 53 -24.11 14.50 35.03
N ASP A 54 -24.75 14.53 33.86
CA ASP A 54 -26.20 14.45 33.76
C ASP A 54 -26.66 13.00 33.89
N LEU A 55 -25.90 12.07 33.37
CA LEU A 55 -26.18 10.63 33.37
C LEU A 55 -25.00 9.85 33.91
N LEU A 56 -25.27 8.82 34.72
CA LEU A 56 -24.25 7.94 35.32
C LEU A 56 -24.43 6.52 34.84
N VAL A 57 -23.27 5.86 34.54
CA VAL A 57 -23.24 4.47 34.18
C VAL A 57 -22.32 3.71 35.14
N CYS A 58 -22.81 2.66 35.77
CA CYS A 58 -22.03 1.82 36.70
C CYS A 58 -22.55 0.39 36.71
N LYS A 59 -21.68 -0.56 37.05
CA LYS A 59 -22.10 -1.95 37.30
C LYS A 59 -22.58 -2.12 38.74
N ASP A 60 -23.34 -3.19 39.00
CA ASP A 60 -23.94 -3.43 40.35
C ASP A 60 -22.95 -3.99 41.38
N ASP A 61 -21.86 -4.61 40.93
CA ASP A 61 -20.88 -5.24 41.86
C ASP A 61 -20.04 -4.17 42.57
N ARG A 62 -20.53 -3.84 43.79
CA ARG A 62 -19.84 -2.89 44.67
C ARG A 62 -18.44 -3.37 45.06
N ALA A 63 -18.24 -4.67 45.27
CA ALA A 63 -16.95 -5.18 45.72
C ALA A 63 -15.92 -5.09 44.56
N ASP A 64 -16.31 -5.37 43.34
CA ASP A 64 -15.46 -5.14 42.14
C ASP A 64 -15.12 -3.67 41.98
N PHE A 65 -16.12 -2.79 42.10
CA PHE A 65 -15.93 -1.36 42.01
C PHE A 65 -14.94 -0.83 43.05
N GLU A 66 -15.15 -1.15 44.35
CA GLU A 66 -14.26 -0.72 45.45
C GLU A 66 -12.83 -1.25 45.28
N ARG A 67 -12.68 -2.47 44.77
CA ARG A 67 -11.36 -3.02 44.42
C ARG A 67 -10.67 -2.22 43.34
N ARG A 68 -11.39 -1.84 42.27
CA ARG A 68 -10.83 -1.06 41.16
C ARG A 68 -10.34 0.31 41.59
N ILE A 69 -11.09 1.01 42.45
CA ILE A 69 -10.73 2.35 42.92
C ILE A 69 -9.81 2.36 44.15
N SER A 70 -9.43 1.19 44.70
CA SER A 70 -8.65 1.11 45.92
C SER A 70 -7.28 1.84 45.88
N GLY A 71 -6.67 1.87 44.70
CA GLY A 71 -5.40 2.56 44.45
C GLY A 71 -5.52 4.03 44.01
N PHE A 72 -6.73 4.59 43.95
CA PHE A 72 -6.92 5.97 43.49
C PHE A 72 -6.46 7.00 44.52
N PRO A 73 -6.07 8.22 44.09
CA PRO A 73 -5.95 9.36 45.01
C PRO A 73 -7.19 9.53 45.85
N ALA A 74 -7.03 9.99 47.07
CA ALA A 74 -8.10 10.01 48.07
C ALA A 74 -9.33 10.82 47.62
N ASP A 75 -9.11 11.98 47.05
CA ASP A 75 -10.15 12.88 46.49
C ASP A 75 -10.90 12.24 45.32
N LEU A 76 -10.18 11.62 44.40
CA LEU A 76 -10.79 10.93 43.26
C LEU A 76 -11.55 9.69 43.71
N ARG A 77 -11.04 8.97 44.69
CA ARG A 77 -11.73 7.80 45.28
C ARG A 77 -13.03 8.21 45.96
N GLU A 78 -13.02 9.29 46.77
CA GLU A 78 -14.22 9.81 47.43
C GLU A 78 -15.26 10.25 46.39
N LYS A 79 -14.86 11.02 45.36
CA LYS A 79 -15.71 11.40 44.24
C LYS A 79 -16.37 10.18 43.58
N ASN A 80 -15.58 9.12 43.29
CA ASN A 80 -16.10 7.92 42.65
C ASN A 80 -17.07 7.14 43.55
N LEU A 81 -16.84 7.09 44.89
CA LEU A 81 -17.78 6.50 45.83
C LEU A 81 -19.14 7.22 45.88
N ASP A 82 -19.12 8.56 45.86
CA ASP A 82 -20.33 9.38 45.78
C ASP A 82 -21.09 9.18 44.48
N LEU A 83 -20.37 9.20 43.36
CA LEU A 83 -20.98 8.94 42.04
C LEU A 83 -21.55 7.51 41.97
N PHE A 84 -20.86 6.52 42.57
CA PHE A 84 -21.38 5.16 42.63
C PHE A 84 -22.68 5.08 43.43
N ALA A 85 -22.72 5.71 44.60
CA ALA A 85 -23.92 5.74 45.39
C ALA A 85 -25.13 6.39 44.69
N GLN A 86 -24.85 7.46 43.92
CA GLN A 86 -25.86 8.10 43.07
C GLN A 86 -26.27 7.18 41.92
N CYS A 87 -25.31 6.59 41.23
CA CYS A 87 -25.55 5.70 40.11
C CYS A 87 -26.33 4.45 40.48
N GLN A 88 -26.08 3.88 41.65
CA GLN A 88 -26.86 2.73 42.16
C GLN A 88 -28.36 3.08 42.37
N LYS A 89 -28.66 4.32 42.65
CA LYS A 89 -30.01 4.75 42.90
C LYS A 89 -30.76 5.12 41.59
N ASP A 90 -30.12 5.94 40.74
CA ASP A 90 -30.81 6.58 39.60
C ASP A 90 -30.03 6.41 38.28
N GLY A 91 -28.92 5.67 38.27
CA GLY A 91 -28.03 5.50 37.07
C GLY A 91 -28.36 4.26 36.26
N PHE A 92 -27.62 4.14 35.15
CA PHE A 92 -27.75 3.06 34.17
C PHE A 92 -26.71 1.96 34.43
N ARG A 93 -27.01 0.75 33.93
CA ARG A 93 -26.07 -0.38 34.02
C ARG A 93 -25.31 -0.60 32.72
N HIS A 94 -25.81 -0.03 31.63
CA HIS A 94 -25.23 -0.11 30.29
C HIS A 94 -25.08 1.28 29.68
N LEU A 95 -23.95 1.50 28.95
CA LEU A 95 -23.69 2.77 28.30
C LEU A 95 -24.75 3.08 27.22
N GLN A 96 -25.25 2.07 26.51
CA GLN A 96 -26.30 2.28 25.51
C GLN A 96 -27.58 2.85 26.13
N GLU A 97 -27.97 2.39 27.30
CA GLU A 97 -29.17 2.90 28.02
C GLU A 97 -29.02 4.39 28.36
N ALA A 98 -27.81 4.81 28.77
CA ALA A 98 -27.55 6.23 29.03
C ALA A 98 -27.54 7.05 27.73
N VAL A 99 -26.94 6.51 26.63
CA VAL A 99 -26.99 7.16 25.30
C VAL A 99 -28.41 7.31 24.79
N ASP A 100 -29.29 6.32 25.02
CA ASP A 100 -30.71 6.36 24.63
C ASP A 100 -31.46 7.39 25.44
N ALA A 101 -31.08 7.60 26.70
CA ALA A 101 -31.71 8.60 27.61
C ALA A 101 -31.27 10.05 27.32
N VAL A 102 -30.26 10.27 26.46
CA VAL A 102 -29.87 11.63 26.02
C VAL A 102 -31.03 12.23 25.21
N ASP A 103 -31.69 13.26 25.71
CA ASP A 103 -32.85 13.90 25.11
C ASP A 103 -32.59 15.34 24.65
N GLU A 104 -31.52 15.98 25.11
CA GLU A 104 -31.14 17.32 24.68
C GLU A 104 -29.61 17.43 24.37
N PRO A 105 -29.19 18.40 23.53
CA PRO A 105 -27.80 18.69 23.33
C PRO A 105 -27.11 19.19 24.59
N GLY A 106 -25.79 18.87 24.73
CA GLY A 106 -25.00 19.38 25.83
C GLY A 106 -24.93 18.46 27.05
N MET A 107 -25.54 17.28 27.00
CA MET A 107 -25.48 16.33 28.13
C MET A 107 -24.14 15.65 28.30
N ASN A 108 -23.83 15.31 29.57
CA ASN A 108 -22.61 14.57 29.95
C ASN A 108 -22.97 13.21 30.52
N ILE A 109 -22.35 12.14 29.97
CA ILE A 109 -22.40 10.78 30.52
C ILE A 109 -21.08 10.48 31.22
N ALA A 110 -21.15 10.15 32.51
CA ALA A 110 -19.95 9.65 33.23
C ALA A 110 -20.06 8.14 33.46
N ILE A 111 -19.00 7.43 33.08
CA ILE A 111 -18.87 5.98 33.19
C ILE A 111 -17.92 5.68 34.34
N LEU A 112 -18.40 4.98 35.37
CA LEU A 112 -17.60 4.63 36.53
C LEU A 112 -16.65 3.46 36.22
N PRO A 113 -15.56 3.30 36.98
CA PRO A 113 -14.63 2.19 36.83
C PRO A 113 -15.33 0.82 36.79
N GLY A 114 -15.08 0.07 35.72
CA GLY A 114 -15.76 -1.19 35.47
C GLY A 114 -15.46 -1.80 34.10
N LEU A 115 -15.94 -3.03 33.89
CA LEU A 115 -15.94 -3.72 32.61
C LEU A 115 -17.35 -3.69 32.02
N TYR A 116 -17.49 -3.10 30.84
CA TYR A 116 -18.75 -2.89 30.15
C TYR A 116 -18.82 -3.76 28.90
N GLU A 117 -19.43 -4.90 29.01
CA GLU A 117 -19.63 -5.84 27.92
C GLU A 117 -20.97 -5.63 27.20
N GLU A 118 -21.82 -4.77 27.74
CA GLU A 118 -23.11 -4.34 27.16
C GLU A 118 -24.01 -5.52 26.77
N GLU A 119 -24.32 -6.40 27.70
CA GLU A 119 -25.09 -7.62 27.47
C GLU A 119 -26.38 -7.42 26.67
N PRO A 120 -27.19 -6.33 26.84
CA PRO A 120 -28.35 -6.09 25.99
C PRO A 120 -28.02 -5.95 24.50
N SER A 121 -26.78 -5.54 24.18
CA SER A 121 -26.29 -5.37 22.80
C SER A 121 -25.51 -6.57 22.27
N GLN A 122 -25.08 -7.49 23.14
CA GLN A 122 -24.28 -8.66 22.78
C GLN A 122 -25.05 -9.74 21.99
N PRO A 123 -26.31 -10.06 22.27
CA PRO A 123 -27.03 -11.09 21.53
C PRO A 123 -27.04 -10.83 20.04
N LYS A 124 -27.01 -11.91 19.26
CA LYS A 124 -27.16 -11.81 17.81
C LYS A 124 -28.51 -11.18 17.47
N PRO A 125 -28.57 -10.30 16.44
CA PRO A 125 -29.84 -9.70 16.00
C PRO A 125 -30.85 -10.77 15.62
N THR A 126 -32.13 -10.50 15.93
CA THR A 126 -33.25 -11.39 15.63
C THR A 126 -34.31 -10.69 14.76
N GLY A 127 -35.27 -11.44 14.23
CA GLY A 127 -36.36 -10.90 13.44
C GLY A 127 -35.89 -10.13 12.20
N ALA A 128 -36.44 -8.94 12.00
CA ALA A 128 -36.09 -8.07 10.87
C ALA A 128 -34.61 -7.67 10.89
N CYS A 129 -34.02 -7.45 12.07
CA CYS A 129 -32.63 -7.06 12.21
C CYS A 129 -31.63 -8.15 11.81
N ALA A 130 -31.97 -9.44 11.98
CA ALA A 130 -31.15 -10.55 11.56
C ALA A 130 -31.00 -10.65 10.03
N ASN A 131 -31.97 -10.12 9.30
CA ASN A 131 -32.04 -10.19 7.84
C ASN A 131 -31.62 -8.88 7.15
N LEU A 132 -31.25 -7.86 7.91
CA LEU A 132 -30.69 -6.65 7.33
C LEU A 132 -29.34 -7.00 6.69
N LYS A 133 -29.35 -6.98 5.35
CA LYS A 133 -28.14 -7.09 4.56
C LYS A 133 -27.75 -5.70 4.09
N ALA A 134 -26.63 -5.26 4.49
CA ALA A 134 -25.90 -4.30 3.72
C ALA A 134 -25.42 -4.98 2.41
N LYS A 135 -25.04 -4.29 1.34
CA LYS A 135 -24.56 -4.85 0.05
C LYS A 135 -23.29 -5.68 0.24
N ASP A 136 -23.07 -6.74 -0.49
CA ASP A 136 -21.90 -7.62 -0.33
C ASP A 136 -20.59 -6.87 -0.55
N SER A 137 -19.80 -6.67 0.51
CA SER A 137 -18.43 -6.19 0.42
C SER A 137 -17.48 -7.40 0.27
N GLN A 138 -16.34 -7.18 -0.35
CA GLN A 138 -15.32 -8.22 -0.51
C GLN A 138 -14.73 -8.68 0.83
N LEU A 139 -14.83 -7.85 1.86
CA LEU A 139 -14.37 -8.16 3.22
C LEU A 139 -15.44 -8.88 4.06
N GLY A 140 -16.61 -9.16 3.49
CA GLY A 140 -17.67 -9.96 4.12
C GLY A 140 -18.49 -9.25 5.18
N TYR A 141 -18.32 -7.93 5.38
CA TYR A 141 -19.21 -7.08 6.16
C TYR A 141 -19.51 -5.78 5.43
N GLN A 142 -20.60 -5.21 5.79
CA GLN A 142 -21.09 -4.00 5.16
C GLN A 142 -21.62 -3.06 6.21
N ILE A 143 -21.37 -1.78 5.98
CA ILE A 143 -21.84 -0.71 6.84
C ILE A 143 -23.30 -0.41 6.52
N LEU A 144 -24.17 -0.61 7.50
CA LEU A 144 -25.57 -0.28 7.39
C LEU A 144 -25.76 1.23 7.17
N SER A 145 -26.77 1.59 6.38
CA SER A 145 -27.19 2.99 6.24
C SER A 145 -27.64 3.58 7.60
N PHE A 146 -27.62 4.89 7.73
CA PHE A 146 -28.07 5.56 8.95
C PHE A 146 -29.51 5.13 9.34
N ALA A 147 -30.43 5.08 8.38
CA ALA A 147 -31.80 4.63 8.61
C ALA A 147 -31.88 3.16 9.08
N GLN A 148 -31.07 2.28 8.51
CA GLN A 148 -31.00 0.88 8.95
C GLN A 148 -30.42 0.75 10.36
N GLN A 149 -29.44 1.57 10.73
CA GLN A 149 -28.88 1.59 12.06
C GLN A 149 -29.89 2.14 13.08
N LYS A 150 -30.67 3.18 12.74
CA LYS A 150 -31.77 3.62 13.60
C LYS A 150 -32.83 2.54 13.84
N GLN A 151 -33.08 1.69 12.83
CA GLN A 151 -33.97 0.55 12.98
C GLN A 151 -33.37 -0.57 13.83
N CYS A 152 -32.06 -0.85 13.66
CA CYS A 152 -31.36 -1.96 14.29
C CYS A 152 -29.97 -1.53 14.80
N PRO A 153 -29.88 -0.68 15.83
CA PRO A 153 -28.62 -0.08 16.26
C PRO A 153 -27.57 -1.10 16.71
N HIS A 154 -28.02 -2.23 17.27
CA HIS A 154 -27.15 -3.28 17.78
C HIS A 154 -26.84 -4.39 16.78
N ASN A 155 -27.20 -4.21 15.51
CA ASN A 155 -26.82 -5.19 14.48
C ASN A 155 -25.29 -5.26 14.35
N GLN A 156 -24.64 -4.11 14.28
CA GLN A 156 -23.20 -3.98 14.07
C GLN A 156 -22.44 -3.34 15.26
N ASN A 157 -23.15 -2.68 16.16
CA ASN A 157 -22.54 -1.88 17.21
C ASN A 157 -22.85 -2.43 18.62
N LEU A 158 -21.87 -2.37 19.52
CA LEU A 158 -22.09 -2.58 20.94
C LEU A 158 -22.79 -1.36 21.53
N VAL A 159 -22.27 -0.17 21.22
CA VAL A 159 -22.86 1.13 21.56
C VAL A 159 -23.06 1.94 20.29
N ALA A 160 -24.28 2.38 20.02
CA ALA A 160 -24.66 3.19 18.86
C ALA A 160 -25.09 4.59 19.29
N ILE A 161 -24.39 5.61 18.84
CA ILE A 161 -24.66 7.03 19.05
C ILE A 161 -25.13 7.59 17.70
N LEU A 162 -26.44 7.75 17.54
CA LEU A 162 -27.02 8.06 16.22
C LEU A 162 -27.74 9.42 16.23
N GLY A 163 -27.16 10.41 15.54
CA GLY A 163 -27.73 11.74 15.39
C GLY A 163 -27.78 12.55 16.69
N LYS A 164 -26.91 12.26 17.65
CA LYS A 164 -26.79 13.04 18.90
C LYS A 164 -25.92 14.28 18.66
N LYS A 165 -26.13 15.30 19.47
CA LYS A 165 -25.41 16.58 19.37
C LYS A 165 -24.83 16.99 20.70
N ASP A 166 -23.62 17.54 20.68
CA ASP A 166 -22.91 18.09 21.84
C ASP A 166 -22.85 17.14 23.05
N LEU A 167 -22.68 15.82 22.79
CA LEU A 167 -22.63 14.80 23.83
C LEU A 167 -21.22 14.58 24.31
N GLN A 168 -21.00 14.64 25.62
CA GLN A 168 -19.74 14.25 26.27
C GLN A 168 -19.88 12.89 26.95
N ILE A 169 -18.90 11.99 26.72
CA ILE A 169 -18.84 10.67 27.34
C ILE A 169 -17.44 10.49 27.95
N GLU A 170 -17.39 10.31 29.27
CA GLU A 170 -16.12 10.18 29.95
C GLU A 170 -16.08 9.07 31.00
N GLY A 171 -14.90 8.44 31.13
CA GLY A 171 -14.60 7.55 32.25
C GLY A 171 -14.12 8.33 33.47
N THR A 172 -14.64 8.00 34.66
CA THR A 172 -14.27 8.68 35.93
C THR A 172 -13.05 8.09 36.62
N GLY A 173 -12.38 7.11 35.99
CA GLY A 173 -11.18 6.47 36.50
C GLY A 173 -9.95 7.38 36.58
N ALA A 174 -8.94 6.96 37.34
CA ALA A 174 -7.63 7.60 37.41
C ALA A 174 -6.85 7.41 36.09
N SER A 175 -7.18 6.37 35.34
CA SER A 175 -6.58 5.98 34.06
C SER A 175 -7.68 5.54 33.11
N ARG A 176 -7.40 5.66 31.81
CA ARG A 176 -8.27 5.11 30.74
C ARG A 176 -8.45 3.59 30.81
N LEU A 177 -7.62 2.87 31.59
CA LEU A 177 -7.73 1.43 31.82
C LEU A 177 -8.80 1.06 32.87
N ASP A 178 -9.27 2.02 33.63
CA ASP A 178 -10.24 1.76 34.70
C ASP A 178 -11.66 1.56 34.18
N VAL A 179 -11.97 2.12 33.01
CA VAL A 179 -13.24 1.97 32.30
C VAL A 179 -12.99 1.26 30.98
N VAL A 180 -13.49 0.04 30.84
CA VAL A 180 -13.27 -0.78 29.65
C VAL A 180 -14.58 -1.16 28.99
N ILE A 181 -14.74 -0.75 27.73
CA ILE A 181 -15.88 -1.11 26.86
C ILE A 181 -15.38 -2.22 25.92
N ASP A 182 -15.97 -3.40 26.04
CA ASP A 182 -15.43 -4.63 25.47
C ASP A 182 -16.47 -5.35 24.60
N ALA A 183 -16.22 -5.38 23.31
CA ALA A 183 -17.10 -6.02 22.35
C ALA A 183 -16.89 -7.54 22.22
N LYS A 184 -15.87 -8.12 22.85
CA LYS A 184 -15.57 -9.58 22.83
C LYS A 184 -15.59 -10.19 21.42
N TYR A 185 -15.21 -9.43 20.40
CA TYR A 185 -15.35 -9.79 18.98
C TYR A 185 -16.77 -10.15 18.53
N GLY A 186 -17.78 -9.80 19.31
CA GLY A 186 -19.19 -10.05 19.02
C GLY A 186 -19.85 -9.00 18.10
N LYS A 187 -19.18 -7.86 17.89
CA LYS A 187 -19.69 -6.72 17.10
C LYS A 187 -18.59 -6.16 16.19
N LEU A 188 -19.01 -5.52 15.11
CA LEU A 188 -18.12 -4.78 14.22
C LEU A 188 -17.51 -3.60 14.99
N ASN A 189 -18.32 -2.81 15.70
CA ASN A 189 -17.86 -1.63 16.40
C ASN A 189 -18.14 -1.74 17.92
N ALA A 190 -17.18 -1.30 18.75
CA ALA A 190 -17.47 -1.15 20.17
C ALA A 190 -18.33 0.12 20.38
N ILE A 191 -17.88 1.27 19.89
CA ILE A 191 -18.67 2.51 19.88
C ILE A 191 -18.73 3.04 18.46
N ARG A 192 -19.92 3.37 17.98
CA ARG A 192 -20.11 4.07 16.72
C ARG A 192 -20.95 5.32 16.90
N ALA A 193 -20.38 6.49 16.56
CA ALA A 193 -21.08 7.75 16.44
C ALA A 193 -21.32 8.03 14.95
N ASP A 194 -22.58 8.15 14.55
CA ASP A 194 -22.99 8.30 13.16
C ASP A 194 -23.90 9.52 13.01
N GLU A 195 -23.56 10.41 12.08
CA GLU A 195 -24.24 11.72 11.91
C GLU A 195 -24.44 12.46 13.24
N SER A 196 -23.43 12.40 14.10
CA SER A 196 -23.45 12.96 15.45
C SER A 196 -22.37 14.05 15.57
N ASP A 197 -22.78 15.26 15.92
CA ASP A 197 -21.94 16.44 15.92
C ASP A 197 -21.59 16.88 17.34
N GLY A 198 -20.39 17.43 17.53
CA GLY A 198 -19.96 17.97 18.81
C GLY A 198 -19.68 16.88 19.87
N ILE A 199 -19.25 15.70 19.49
CA ILE A 199 -19.05 14.56 20.41
C ILE A 199 -17.68 14.63 21.09
N TYR A 200 -17.65 14.49 22.42
CA TYR A 200 -16.42 14.44 23.21
C TYR A 200 -16.25 13.10 23.91
N PHE A 201 -15.26 12.34 23.54
CA PHE A 201 -14.88 11.07 24.19
C PHE A 201 -13.66 11.27 25.06
N ARG A 202 -13.69 10.76 26.32
CA ARG A 202 -12.56 10.93 27.23
C ARG A 202 -12.37 9.77 28.20
N ASN A 203 -11.11 9.43 28.42
CA ASN A 203 -10.61 8.62 29.53
C ASN A 203 -11.24 7.23 29.70
N PHE A 204 -11.29 6.44 28.64
CA PHE A 204 -11.72 5.03 28.67
C PHE A 204 -10.97 4.19 27.64
N THR A 205 -11.15 2.87 27.73
CA THR A 205 -10.66 1.88 26.76
C THR A 205 -11.84 1.29 25.99
N ALA A 206 -11.71 1.16 24.67
CA ALA A 206 -12.60 0.37 23.82
C ALA A 206 -11.78 -0.73 23.13
N GLN A 207 -12.30 -1.97 23.05
CA GLN A 207 -11.51 -3.10 22.63
C GLN A 207 -12.30 -4.27 22.03
N ARG A 208 -11.55 -5.18 21.36
CA ARG A 208 -11.95 -6.51 20.90
C ARG A 208 -13.16 -6.51 19.98
N THR A 209 -13.01 -5.80 18.86
CA THR A 209 -14.02 -5.73 17.78
C THR A 209 -13.58 -6.52 16.55
N THR A 210 -14.51 -6.81 15.69
CA THR A 210 -14.21 -7.40 14.36
C THR A 210 -14.05 -6.35 13.26
N PHE A 211 -14.12 -5.05 13.62
CA PHE A 211 -13.88 -3.91 12.73
C PHE A 211 -13.27 -2.75 13.53
N ASN A 212 -14.05 -1.80 14.07
CA ASN A 212 -13.52 -0.61 14.74
C ASN A 212 -13.77 -0.62 16.25
N SER A 213 -12.80 -0.18 17.04
CA SER A 213 -13.10 0.11 18.44
C SER A 213 -13.97 1.35 18.60
N LEU A 214 -13.50 2.48 18.07
CA LEU A 214 -14.24 3.74 18.10
C LEU A 214 -14.38 4.29 16.68
N TYR A 215 -15.61 4.46 16.22
CA TYR A 215 -15.92 4.92 14.89
C TYR A 215 -16.81 6.17 14.90
N VAL A 216 -16.33 7.26 14.30
CA VAL A 216 -17.10 8.47 14.02
C VAL A 216 -17.31 8.59 12.52
N LEU A 217 -18.57 8.63 12.07
CA LEU A 217 -18.92 8.74 10.67
C LEU A 217 -19.78 9.97 10.40
N ALA A 218 -19.37 10.78 9.43
CA ALA A 218 -20.09 11.97 8.98
C ALA A 218 -20.44 12.93 10.14
N GLY A 219 -19.49 13.11 11.07
CA GLY A 219 -19.61 14.01 12.22
C GLY A 219 -18.92 15.35 11.99
N ASP A 220 -19.54 16.44 12.40
CA ASP A 220 -18.96 17.79 12.40
C ASP A 220 -18.67 18.24 13.84
N GLY A 221 -17.42 18.15 14.22
CA GLY A 221 -16.96 18.37 15.58
C GLY A 221 -16.87 17.08 16.42
N PHE A 222 -15.65 16.65 16.71
CA PHE A 222 -15.40 15.56 17.67
C PHE A 222 -14.07 15.73 18.37
N VAL A 223 -13.98 15.19 19.60
CA VAL A 223 -12.72 15.06 20.35
C VAL A 223 -12.58 13.65 20.89
N ILE A 224 -11.39 13.10 20.71
CA ILE A 224 -10.93 11.84 21.32
C ILE A 224 -9.75 12.19 22.23
N ASP A 225 -9.99 12.20 23.56
CA ASP A 225 -9.05 12.67 24.58
C ASP A 225 -8.71 11.56 25.56
N ASN A 226 -7.46 11.13 25.63
CA ASN A 226 -6.98 10.09 26.52
C ASN A 226 -7.81 8.79 26.43
N VAL A 227 -8.13 8.36 25.20
CA VAL A 227 -8.81 7.09 24.92
C VAL A 227 -7.80 6.07 24.45
N LEU A 228 -7.95 4.81 24.88
CA LEU A 228 -7.19 3.66 24.39
C LEU A 228 -8.08 2.78 23.54
N THR A 229 -7.58 2.36 22.37
CA THR A 229 -8.18 1.31 21.57
C THR A 229 -7.18 0.18 21.33
N ARG A 230 -7.63 -1.10 21.41
CA ARG A 230 -6.73 -2.21 21.25
C ARG A 230 -7.42 -3.51 20.84
N TRP A 231 -6.62 -4.41 20.22
CA TRP A 231 -6.99 -5.80 19.93
C TRP A 231 -8.22 -5.90 19.03
N ASN A 232 -8.18 -5.20 17.90
CA ASN A 232 -9.26 -5.21 16.94
C ASN A 232 -8.83 -5.93 15.68
N ASP A 233 -9.79 -6.54 14.99
CA ASP A 233 -9.50 -7.22 13.74
C ASP A 233 -9.11 -6.23 12.63
N GLU A 234 -9.56 -4.97 12.72
CA GLU A 234 -9.16 -3.91 11.81
C GLU A 234 -8.67 -2.65 12.55
N TYR A 235 -9.51 -1.64 12.78
CA TYR A 235 -9.07 -0.32 13.24
C TYR A 235 -9.20 -0.10 14.75
N GLY A 236 -8.25 0.63 15.28
CA GLY A 236 -8.42 1.20 16.61
C GLY A 236 -9.40 2.35 16.59
N PHE A 237 -8.97 3.47 16.02
CA PHE A 237 -9.81 4.65 15.78
C PHE A 237 -10.08 4.81 14.29
N LEU A 238 -11.32 4.90 13.90
CA LEU A 238 -11.75 5.32 12.58
C LEU A 238 -12.61 6.57 12.69
N THR A 239 -12.24 7.64 12.00
CA THR A 239 -13.17 8.74 11.70
C THR A 239 -13.27 8.86 10.18
N PHE A 240 -14.48 8.94 9.66
CA PHE A 240 -14.69 8.88 8.23
C PHE A 240 -15.66 9.99 7.79
N ALA A 241 -15.30 10.68 6.70
CA ALA A 241 -16.07 11.81 6.17
C ALA A 241 -16.45 12.83 7.26
N SER A 242 -15.49 13.18 8.11
CA SER A 242 -15.69 14.04 9.29
C SER A 242 -14.88 15.33 9.19
N ASP A 243 -15.30 16.36 9.92
CA ASP A 243 -14.63 17.67 10.02
C ASP A 243 -14.51 18.12 11.48
N HIS A 244 -13.71 19.17 11.74
CA HIS A 244 -13.47 19.73 13.09
C HIS A 244 -13.12 18.68 14.14
N GLY A 245 -12.23 17.75 13.78
CA GLY A 245 -11.81 16.65 14.64
C GLY A 245 -10.52 16.95 15.43
N LEU A 246 -10.45 16.44 16.66
CA LEU A 246 -9.24 16.46 17.47
C LEU A 246 -9.01 15.11 18.15
N TYR A 247 -7.86 14.49 17.88
CA TYR A 247 -7.33 13.40 18.70
C TYR A 247 -6.21 13.94 19.59
N LYS A 248 -6.27 13.68 20.87
CA LYS A 248 -5.19 14.08 21.78
C LYS A 248 -4.94 13.05 22.87
N ASN A 249 -3.67 12.84 23.19
CA ASN A 249 -3.23 11.93 24.26
C ASN A 249 -3.78 10.50 24.12
N CYS A 250 -4.10 10.08 22.90
CA CYS A 250 -4.69 8.78 22.64
C CYS A 250 -3.63 7.67 22.49
N GLU A 251 -4.07 6.42 22.60
CA GLU A 251 -3.21 5.27 22.32
C GLU A 251 -3.98 4.21 21.55
N SER A 252 -3.29 3.56 20.60
CA SER A 252 -3.91 2.48 19.83
C SER A 252 -2.89 1.40 19.53
N TYR A 253 -3.22 0.12 19.81
CA TYR A 253 -2.33 -0.99 19.50
C TYR A 253 -3.01 -2.34 19.30
N GLY A 254 -2.31 -3.25 18.63
CA GLY A 254 -2.77 -4.63 18.41
C GLY A 254 -3.93 -4.70 17.43
N ASN A 255 -3.94 -3.86 16.38
CA ASN A 255 -5.00 -3.81 15.39
C ASN A 255 -4.56 -4.39 14.05
N GLY A 256 -5.44 -5.15 13.41
CA GLY A 256 -5.16 -5.84 12.14
C GLY A 256 -5.03 -4.92 10.94
N ASP A 257 -5.47 -3.68 11.06
CA ASP A 257 -5.19 -2.59 10.14
C ASP A 257 -4.54 -1.43 10.90
N SER A 258 -5.08 -0.24 10.88
CA SER A 258 -4.43 0.92 11.47
C SER A 258 -4.86 1.22 12.90
N GLY A 259 -3.91 1.77 13.67
CA GLY A 259 -4.22 2.30 14.99
C GLY A 259 -5.09 3.55 14.91
N ILE A 260 -4.77 4.47 14.00
CA ILE A 260 -5.48 5.74 13.79
C ILE A 260 -5.76 5.92 12.30
N TYR A 261 -7.04 6.09 11.93
CA TYR A 261 -7.46 6.27 10.55
C TYR A 261 -8.48 7.40 10.39
N PRO A 262 -8.05 8.64 10.08
CA PRO A 262 -8.93 9.72 9.65
C PRO A 262 -9.22 9.58 8.15
N GLY A 263 -9.97 8.55 7.76
CA GLY A 263 -10.31 8.24 6.38
C GLY A 263 -11.28 9.25 5.78
N SER A 264 -11.10 9.58 4.51
CA SER A 264 -11.97 10.54 3.81
C SER A 264 -12.27 11.77 4.65
N ALA A 265 -11.27 12.31 5.36
CA ALA A 265 -11.42 13.53 6.11
C ALA A 265 -11.82 14.68 5.15
N SER A 266 -12.51 15.68 5.66
CA SER A 266 -13.10 16.74 4.85
C SER A 266 -12.05 17.46 3.99
N ASN A 267 -12.23 17.48 2.67
CA ASN A 267 -11.30 17.98 1.68
C ASN A 267 -11.31 19.52 1.52
N ILE A 268 -11.35 20.22 2.63
CA ILE A 268 -11.53 21.69 2.70
C ILE A 268 -10.43 22.51 2.02
N ASN A 269 -9.27 21.89 1.73
CA ASN A 269 -8.15 22.56 1.06
C ASN A 269 -7.97 22.11 -0.39
N ASP A 270 -8.91 21.38 -0.95
CA ASP A 270 -8.82 20.93 -2.34
C ASP A 270 -8.60 22.11 -3.30
N GLY A 271 -7.63 21.96 -4.23
CA GLY A 271 -7.25 22.97 -5.19
C GLY A 271 -6.48 24.19 -4.65
N ARG A 272 -6.14 24.23 -3.34
CA ARG A 272 -5.45 25.37 -2.72
C ARG A 272 -3.93 25.34 -2.82
N GLY A 273 -3.33 24.25 -3.28
CA GLY A 273 -1.88 24.11 -3.24
C GLY A 273 -1.35 24.11 -1.80
N TYR A 274 -0.34 24.93 -1.50
CA TYR A 274 0.21 25.05 -0.13
C TYR A 274 -0.52 26.09 0.75
N ASP A 275 -1.59 26.71 0.27
CA ASP A 275 -2.41 27.63 1.05
C ASP A 275 -3.44 26.86 1.87
N VAL A 276 -3.06 26.47 3.09
CA VAL A 276 -3.87 25.67 4.01
C VAL A 276 -4.32 26.53 5.18
N PRO A 277 -5.51 27.18 5.13
CA PRO A 277 -5.97 28.07 6.18
C PRO A 277 -6.37 27.34 7.48
N ARG A 278 -6.81 26.09 7.41
CA ARG A 278 -7.08 25.23 8.55
C ARG A 278 -6.97 23.75 8.16
N TYR A 279 -6.89 22.90 9.14
CA TYR A 279 -7.00 21.46 8.97
C TYR A 279 -8.40 20.97 9.40
N SER A 280 -8.89 19.92 8.76
CA SER A 280 -10.17 19.29 9.11
C SER A 280 -10.04 18.47 10.40
N ILE A 281 -8.91 17.82 10.59
CA ILE A 281 -8.62 16.97 11.75
C ILE A 281 -7.22 17.26 12.25
N GLU A 282 -7.06 17.38 13.57
CA GLU A 282 -5.78 17.48 14.27
C GLU A 282 -5.53 16.23 15.12
N ILE A 283 -4.29 15.71 15.10
CA ILE A 283 -3.89 14.52 15.86
C ILE A 283 -2.59 14.85 16.59
N THR A 284 -2.61 14.85 17.92
CA THR A 284 -1.47 15.28 18.72
C THR A 284 -1.30 14.50 20.03
N GLY A 285 -0.06 14.23 20.43
CA GLY A 285 0.27 13.55 21.69
C GLY A 285 -0.24 12.10 21.74
N CYS A 286 -0.54 11.51 20.62
CA CYS A 286 -0.99 10.11 20.51
C CYS A 286 0.17 9.16 20.26
N ARG A 287 0.03 7.91 20.73
CA ARG A 287 0.91 6.81 20.39
C ARG A 287 0.14 5.71 19.67
N SER A 288 0.65 5.28 18.53
CA SER A 288 0.07 4.17 17.77
C SER A 288 1.17 3.14 17.47
N HIS A 289 1.01 1.92 18.03
CA HIS A 289 2.08 0.93 18.00
C HIS A 289 1.56 -0.52 17.92
N HIS A 290 2.42 -1.43 17.44
CA HIS A 290 2.07 -2.85 17.30
C HIS A 290 0.78 -3.08 16.48
N ASN A 291 0.54 -2.25 15.45
CA ASN A 291 -0.53 -2.41 14.49
C ASN A 291 0.03 -2.83 13.13
N MET A 292 -0.82 -3.18 12.19
CA MET A 292 -0.37 -3.32 10.81
C MET A 292 0.20 -1.98 10.31
N VAL A 293 -0.51 -0.89 10.49
CA VAL A 293 0.02 0.47 10.27
C VAL A 293 -0.32 1.38 11.45
N GLY A 294 0.60 2.26 11.81
CA GLY A 294 0.35 3.21 12.90
C GLY A 294 -0.74 4.22 12.56
N TYR A 295 -0.65 4.80 11.36
CA TYR A 295 -1.59 5.79 10.82
C TYR A 295 -1.95 5.46 9.38
N SER A 296 -3.23 5.41 9.06
CA SER A 296 -3.73 5.33 7.69
C SER A 296 -4.40 6.65 7.29
N GLY A 297 -4.03 7.15 6.13
CA GLY A 297 -4.54 8.40 5.57
C GLY A 297 -5.15 8.22 4.19
N THR A 298 -5.82 7.09 3.93
CA THR A 298 -6.55 6.91 2.67
C THR A 298 -7.61 7.98 2.52
N ALA A 299 -7.48 8.83 1.49
CA ALA A 299 -8.28 10.05 1.34
C ALA A 299 -8.32 10.91 2.61
N GLY A 300 -7.29 10.84 3.46
CA GLY A 300 -7.14 11.63 4.69
C GLY A 300 -6.74 13.06 4.36
N ASP A 301 -7.71 13.84 3.90
CA ASP A 301 -7.48 15.20 3.45
C ASP A 301 -7.37 16.19 4.59
N SER A 302 -6.47 17.15 4.44
CA SER A 302 -6.38 18.27 5.37
C SER A 302 -6.22 17.86 6.83
N VAL A 303 -5.39 16.84 7.10
CA VAL A 303 -5.12 16.33 8.44
C VAL A 303 -3.77 16.83 8.94
N TRP A 304 -3.74 17.36 10.15
CA TRP A 304 -2.50 17.77 10.83
C TRP A 304 -2.10 16.77 11.91
N VAL A 305 -1.00 16.08 11.70
CA VAL A 305 -0.47 15.01 12.55
C VAL A 305 0.84 15.50 13.17
N HIS A 306 0.85 15.80 14.46
CA HIS A 306 2.05 16.38 15.08
C HIS A 306 2.29 15.92 16.52
N ASP A 307 3.56 15.89 16.90
CA ASP A 307 3.98 15.53 18.25
C ASP A 307 3.47 14.14 18.72
N ASN A 308 3.34 13.18 17.77
CA ASN A 308 2.91 11.82 18.03
C ASN A 308 4.09 10.84 17.99
N GLU A 309 3.85 9.59 18.44
CA GLU A 309 4.77 8.46 18.33
C GLU A 309 4.12 7.34 17.52
N PHE A 310 4.79 6.88 16.45
CA PHE A 310 4.36 5.74 15.62
C PHE A 310 5.49 4.70 15.61
N ASP A 311 5.34 3.62 16.39
CA ASP A 311 6.44 2.68 16.62
C ASP A 311 6.01 1.21 16.61
N HIS A 312 6.95 0.33 16.26
CA HIS A 312 6.75 -1.13 16.30
C HIS A 312 5.53 -1.65 15.51
N ASN A 313 5.04 -0.88 14.54
CA ASN A 313 4.05 -1.35 13.58
C ASN A 313 4.73 -2.11 12.44
N MET A 314 3.98 -2.67 11.51
CA MET A 314 4.52 -3.18 10.26
C MET A 314 4.93 -2.00 9.35
N GLY A 315 4.13 -0.93 9.30
CA GLY A 315 4.47 0.36 8.70
C GLY A 315 4.07 1.50 9.63
N GLY A 316 4.80 2.62 9.60
CA GLY A 316 4.54 3.74 10.51
C GLY A 316 3.29 4.53 10.12
N ALA A 317 3.25 5.04 8.89
CA ALA A 317 2.14 5.83 8.37
C ALA A 317 1.97 5.64 6.86
N SER A 318 0.74 5.80 6.38
CA SER A 318 0.39 5.78 4.96
C SER A 318 -0.48 6.99 4.61
N MET A 319 -0.14 7.72 3.56
CA MET A 319 -0.99 8.68 2.87
C MET A 319 -1.25 8.16 1.48
N ASP A 320 -2.48 7.77 1.19
CA ASP A 320 -2.71 7.10 -0.08
C ASP A 320 -4.04 7.43 -0.76
N SER A 321 -4.04 7.18 -2.07
CA SER A 321 -5.20 7.25 -2.95
C SER A 321 -5.48 5.89 -3.60
N ALA A 322 -5.05 4.79 -2.97
CA ALA A 322 -5.04 3.47 -3.60
C ALA A 322 -6.42 2.79 -3.62
N PHE A 323 -7.32 3.16 -2.71
CA PHE A 323 -8.58 2.46 -2.54
C PHE A 323 -9.74 3.22 -3.19
N PRO A 324 -10.43 2.64 -4.19
CA PRO A 324 -11.54 3.29 -4.87
C PRO A 324 -12.75 3.46 -3.96
N GLY A 325 -13.63 4.41 -4.31
CA GLY A 325 -14.89 4.62 -3.61
C GLY A 325 -14.84 5.51 -2.37
N HIS A 326 -13.66 5.92 -1.92
CA HIS A 326 -13.52 6.87 -0.82
C HIS A 326 -13.87 8.29 -1.30
N PRO A 327 -14.79 9.02 -0.62
CA PRO A 327 -15.00 10.43 -0.92
C PRO A 327 -13.73 11.24 -0.64
N GLY A 328 -13.49 12.30 -1.40
CA GLY A 328 -12.32 13.17 -1.25
C GLY A 328 -11.05 12.69 -1.97
N LEU A 329 -11.06 11.57 -2.68
CA LEU A 329 -9.93 11.18 -3.49
C LEU A 329 -9.67 12.18 -4.64
N PRO A 330 -8.41 12.49 -4.95
CA PRO A 330 -7.16 11.96 -4.36
C PRO A 330 -6.89 12.54 -2.97
N GLN A 331 -6.10 11.82 -2.16
CA GLN A 331 -5.63 12.30 -0.86
C GLN A 331 -4.76 13.56 -1.01
N ASN A 332 -5.05 14.60 -0.23
CA ASN A 332 -4.35 15.88 -0.30
C ASN A 332 -4.10 16.49 1.09
N HIS A 333 -3.07 17.35 1.18
CA HIS A 333 -2.87 18.31 2.27
C HIS A 333 -2.73 17.73 3.68
N ALA A 334 -2.24 16.50 3.83
CA ALA A 334 -1.81 16.04 5.15
C ALA A 334 -0.50 16.74 5.57
N LYS A 335 -0.40 17.11 6.83
CA LYS A 335 0.83 17.65 7.41
C LYS A 335 1.31 16.75 8.56
N PHE A 336 2.51 16.20 8.41
CA PHE A 336 3.22 15.46 9.47
C PHE A 336 4.34 16.33 10.03
N GLU A 337 4.27 16.69 11.30
CA GLU A 337 5.21 17.63 11.91
C GLU A 337 5.67 17.16 13.30
N ARG A 338 6.96 17.12 13.55
CA ARG A 338 7.55 16.77 14.84
C ARG A 338 7.12 15.41 15.43
N ASN A 339 6.72 14.47 14.60
CA ASN A 339 6.41 13.11 15.05
C ASN A 339 7.70 12.29 15.25
N ASP A 340 7.61 11.28 16.12
CA ASP A 340 8.62 10.26 16.34
C ASP A 340 8.16 8.95 15.66
N ILE A 341 8.82 8.58 14.56
CA ILE A 341 8.38 7.46 13.71
C ILE A 341 9.55 6.49 13.61
N HIS A 342 9.41 5.32 14.28
CA HIS A 342 10.58 4.46 14.41
C HIS A 342 10.25 2.98 14.57
N ASP A 343 11.20 2.13 14.21
CA ASP A 343 11.15 0.69 14.43
C ASP A 343 9.89 -0.01 13.88
N ASN A 344 9.29 0.51 12.81
CA ASN A 344 8.11 -0.07 12.21
C ASN A 344 8.49 -1.23 11.29
N ASN A 345 8.96 -2.34 11.90
CA ASN A 345 9.56 -3.49 11.23
C ASN A 345 8.82 -4.81 11.50
N ALA A 346 7.64 -4.76 12.13
CA ALA A 346 6.92 -5.96 12.49
C ALA A 346 6.51 -6.78 11.25
N ASP A 347 6.86 -8.05 11.21
CA ASP A 347 6.38 -8.98 10.18
C ASP A 347 5.21 -9.81 10.72
N TYR A 348 4.01 -9.34 10.48
CA TYR A 348 2.78 -10.02 10.86
C TYR A 348 2.28 -11.02 9.81
N TYR A 349 2.86 -11.06 8.62
CA TYR A 349 2.52 -12.07 7.61
C TYR A 349 2.79 -13.49 8.08
N LYS A 350 3.64 -13.67 9.09
CA LYS A 350 3.86 -14.96 9.75
C LYS A 350 2.56 -15.59 10.27
N TYR A 351 1.62 -14.77 10.77
CA TYR A 351 0.34 -15.25 11.30
C TYR A 351 -0.67 -15.61 10.21
N ILE A 352 -0.49 -15.09 9.00
CA ILE A 352 -1.22 -15.57 7.83
C ILE A 352 -0.62 -16.87 7.36
N ALA A 353 0.71 -16.97 7.30
CA ALA A 353 1.42 -18.14 6.81
C ALA A 353 1.22 -19.37 7.68
N ASP A 354 1.10 -19.21 9.01
CA ASP A 354 0.89 -20.31 9.95
C ASP A 354 -0.59 -20.68 10.18
N GLY A 355 -1.52 -19.93 9.56
CA GLY A 355 -2.96 -20.16 9.64
C GLY A 355 -3.65 -19.54 10.86
N THR A 356 -2.93 -18.79 11.70
CA THR A 356 -3.52 -18.12 12.88
C THR A 356 -4.63 -17.15 12.46
N CYS A 357 -4.41 -16.37 11.40
CA CYS A 357 -5.39 -15.39 10.92
C CYS A 357 -6.64 -16.02 10.25
N ALA A 358 -6.59 -17.30 9.91
CA ALA A 358 -7.76 -18.03 9.39
C ALA A 358 -8.77 -18.44 10.49
N LYS A 359 -8.37 -18.33 11.77
CA LYS A 359 -9.27 -18.61 12.90
C LYS A 359 -10.28 -17.49 13.08
N ASP A 360 -11.34 -17.76 13.85
CA ASP A 360 -12.25 -16.70 14.28
C ASP A 360 -11.48 -15.67 15.14
N PRO A 361 -11.81 -14.36 15.05
CA PRO A 361 -11.08 -13.30 15.76
C PRO A 361 -10.87 -13.56 17.26
N VAL A 362 -11.85 -14.14 17.93
CA VAL A 362 -11.77 -14.50 19.35
C VAL A 362 -10.68 -15.54 19.69
N ASP A 363 -10.28 -16.35 18.69
CA ASP A 363 -9.31 -17.44 18.85
C ASP A 363 -7.93 -17.12 18.25
N ARG A 364 -7.72 -15.88 17.77
CA ARG A 364 -6.46 -15.49 17.13
C ARG A 364 -5.37 -15.12 18.13
N GLY A 365 -5.72 -14.61 19.31
CA GLY A 365 -4.77 -14.21 20.33
C GLY A 365 -4.22 -12.79 20.14
N TYR A 366 -5.07 -11.84 19.77
CA TYR A 366 -4.69 -10.42 19.69
C TYR A 366 -4.13 -9.88 21.00
N GLU A 367 -4.67 -10.36 22.13
CA GLU A 367 -4.23 -10.02 23.48
C GLU A 367 -2.80 -10.51 23.78
N ASP A 368 -2.33 -11.53 23.06
CA ASP A 368 -0.99 -12.11 23.16
C ASP A 368 -0.03 -11.53 22.10
N GLY A 369 -0.43 -10.45 21.40
CA GLY A 369 0.40 -9.76 20.43
C GLY A 369 0.29 -10.30 19.00
N VAL A 370 -0.69 -11.12 18.69
CA VAL A 370 -1.05 -11.47 17.32
C VAL A 370 -1.69 -10.26 16.65
N VAL A 371 -1.30 -10.02 15.40
CA VAL A 371 -1.93 -9.03 14.53
C VAL A 371 -2.16 -9.69 13.19
N CYS A 372 -3.39 -9.64 12.68
CA CYS A 372 -3.76 -10.21 11.39
C CYS A 372 -3.93 -9.10 10.36
N PRO A 373 -2.93 -8.88 9.47
CA PRO A 373 -2.99 -7.83 8.47
C PRO A 373 -4.22 -7.95 7.58
N GLN A 374 -4.99 -6.89 7.46
CA GLN A 374 -6.20 -6.85 6.63
C GLN A 374 -5.92 -6.36 5.21
N ILE A 375 -4.86 -5.58 5.02
CA ILE A 375 -4.38 -5.14 3.71
C ILE A 375 -2.88 -5.42 3.56
N SER A 376 -2.39 -5.36 2.34
CA SER A 376 -0.95 -5.47 2.08
C SER A 376 -0.22 -4.18 2.39
N MET A 377 0.82 -4.27 3.20
CA MET A 377 1.71 -3.17 3.51
C MET A 377 3.17 -3.66 3.58
N PRO A 378 4.16 -2.86 3.13
CA PRO A 378 5.57 -3.21 3.29
C PRO A 378 6.04 -3.11 4.73
N PRO A 379 6.47 -4.20 5.36
CA PRO A 379 7.16 -4.12 6.64
C PRO A 379 8.43 -3.26 6.52
N GLY A 380 8.76 -2.52 7.55
CA GLY A 380 10.01 -1.78 7.61
C GLY A 380 9.97 -0.40 6.95
N THR A 381 8.80 0.21 6.83
CA THR A 381 8.65 1.55 6.24
C THR A 381 8.17 2.56 7.27
N GLY A 382 8.79 3.74 7.29
CA GLY A 382 8.38 4.84 8.17
C GLY A 382 7.11 5.50 7.67
N ILE A 383 7.17 6.24 6.58
CA ILE A 383 6.02 6.92 5.96
C ILE A 383 5.92 6.54 4.49
N ILE A 384 4.74 6.06 4.10
CA ILE A 384 4.36 5.76 2.72
C ILE A 384 3.50 6.89 2.19
N THR A 385 3.84 7.42 1.02
CA THR A 385 2.97 8.29 0.22
C THR A 385 2.68 7.59 -1.10
N ALA A 386 1.46 7.13 -1.28
CA ALA A 386 1.05 6.37 -2.46
C ALA A 386 -0.13 7.08 -3.14
N GLY A 387 0.16 7.98 -4.07
CA GLY A 387 -0.85 8.80 -4.75
C GLY A 387 -1.36 10.01 -3.94
N GLY A 388 -0.70 10.34 -2.83
CA GLY A 388 -1.03 11.53 -2.04
C GLY A 388 -0.37 12.79 -2.58
N ASN A 389 -1.07 13.94 -2.52
CA ASN A 389 -0.60 15.20 -3.09
C ASN A 389 -0.55 16.32 -2.06
N TRP A 390 0.31 17.30 -2.28
CA TRP A 390 0.43 18.51 -1.45
C TRP A 390 0.67 18.24 0.03
N ASN A 391 1.26 17.07 0.38
CA ASN A 391 1.55 16.72 1.76
C ASN A 391 2.84 17.38 2.23
N LEU A 392 2.86 17.74 3.51
CA LEU A 392 4.00 18.36 4.18
C LEU A 392 4.55 17.40 5.24
N TYR A 393 5.81 17.01 5.11
CA TYR A 393 6.54 16.21 6.08
C TYR A 393 7.67 17.03 6.67
N GLU A 394 7.44 17.61 7.86
CA GLU A 394 8.32 18.64 8.41
C GLU A 394 8.83 18.28 9.81
N ASN A 395 10.15 18.36 10.00
CA ASN A 395 10.81 18.24 11.31
C ASN A 395 10.53 16.92 12.06
N ASN A 396 10.14 15.83 11.38
CA ASN A 396 9.93 14.53 12.00
C ASN A 396 11.27 13.83 12.28
N TRP A 397 11.29 12.96 13.30
CA TRP A 397 12.33 11.97 13.51
C TRP A 397 11.85 10.66 12.87
N VAL A 398 12.61 10.13 11.88
CA VAL A 398 12.25 8.90 11.17
C VAL A 398 13.47 7.98 11.12
N TYR A 399 13.46 6.89 11.90
CA TYR A 399 14.67 6.09 12.09
C TYR A 399 14.39 4.62 12.43
N GLY A 400 15.40 3.79 12.22
CA GLY A 400 15.36 2.38 12.61
C GLY A 400 14.45 1.51 11.74
N HIS A 401 14.23 1.90 10.48
CA HIS A 401 13.41 1.17 9.54
C HIS A 401 14.27 0.25 8.67
N ASP A 402 13.88 -1.02 8.58
CA ASP A 402 14.62 -2.05 7.81
C ASP A 402 14.48 -1.87 6.30
N ARG A 403 13.64 -0.93 5.83
CA ARG A 403 13.42 -0.63 4.43
C ARG A 403 13.65 0.84 4.08
N ALA A 404 12.72 1.69 4.40
CA ALA A 404 12.80 3.10 4.05
C ALA A 404 12.18 4.01 5.11
N ALA A 405 12.78 5.16 5.37
CA ALA A 405 12.15 6.19 6.18
C ALA A 405 10.93 6.79 5.44
N PHE A 406 11.13 7.18 4.19
CA PHE A 406 10.08 7.66 3.30
C PHE A 406 10.01 6.81 2.03
N PHE A 407 8.80 6.41 1.71
CA PHE A 407 8.47 5.70 0.48
C PHE A 407 7.46 6.53 -0.30
N LEU A 408 7.81 6.98 -1.50
CA LEU A 408 6.95 7.79 -2.35
C LEU A 408 6.71 7.08 -3.69
N SER A 409 5.47 6.80 -4.02
CA SER A 409 5.10 6.14 -5.28
C SER A 409 3.84 6.71 -5.89
N ALA A 410 3.75 6.61 -7.21
CA ALA A 410 2.53 6.89 -7.95
C ALA A 410 1.45 5.85 -7.67
N VAL A 411 0.20 6.31 -7.67
CA VAL A 411 -0.98 5.44 -7.77
C VAL A 411 -1.76 5.87 -9.00
N PRO A 412 -1.70 5.11 -10.11
CA PRO A 412 -2.44 5.44 -11.32
C PRO A 412 -3.96 5.36 -11.12
N ALA A 413 -4.70 6.27 -11.72
CA ALA A 413 -6.16 6.34 -11.60
C ALA A 413 -6.90 5.05 -11.99
N PHE A 414 -6.35 4.25 -12.90
CA PHE A 414 -6.97 2.97 -13.29
C PHE A 414 -7.02 1.94 -12.15
N ILE A 415 -6.15 2.03 -11.15
CA ILE A 415 -6.17 1.16 -9.96
C ILE A 415 -7.47 1.38 -9.18
N ARG A 416 -7.99 2.60 -9.20
CA ARG A 416 -9.26 2.97 -8.58
C ARG A 416 -10.47 2.74 -9.50
N GLY A 417 -10.28 2.08 -10.65
CA GLY A 417 -11.35 1.89 -11.63
C GLY A 417 -11.77 3.16 -12.36
N GLU A 418 -10.95 4.21 -12.34
CA GLU A 418 -11.22 5.47 -12.98
C GLU A 418 -10.69 5.51 -14.41
N SER A 419 -11.49 5.97 -15.36
CA SER A 419 -11.23 5.81 -16.80
C SER A 419 -10.39 6.93 -17.43
N ALA A 420 -10.04 7.98 -16.72
CA ALA A 420 -9.52 9.18 -17.36
C ALA A 420 -8.02 9.38 -17.20
N TRP A 421 -7.32 9.50 -18.33
CA TRP A 421 -5.96 10.03 -18.40
C TRP A 421 -5.78 11.40 -17.73
N SER A 422 -6.87 12.20 -17.66
CA SER A 422 -6.90 13.50 -16.99
C SER A 422 -6.66 13.43 -15.49
N LYS A 423 -6.73 12.25 -14.89
CA LYS A 423 -6.50 12.04 -13.47
C LYS A 423 -5.08 11.56 -13.12
N GLN A 424 -4.11 11.79 -13.98
CA GLN A 424 -2.69 11.73 -13.57
C GLN A 424 -2.35 12.70 -12.44
N ALA A 425 -3.24 13.67 -12.16
CA ALA A 425 -3.21 14.49 -10.96
C ALA A 425 -3.20 13.69 -9.64
N ASP A 426 -3.57 12.41 -9.69
CA ASP A 426 -3.60 11.51 -8.53
C ASP A 426 -2.27 10.82 -8.24
N THR A 427 -1.21 11.24 -8.89
CA THR A 427 0.09 10.56 -8.89
C THR A 427 1.08 11.27 -7.99
N SER A 428 0.92 11.20 -6.68
CA SER A 428 1.89 11.71 -5.67
C SER A 428 2.60 13.01 -6.07
N HIS A 429 1.84 14.10 -6.25
CA HIS A 429 2.38 15.39 -6.67
C HIS A 429 2.63 16.35 -5.50
N HIS A 430 3.60 17.25 -5.66
CA HIS A 430 3.82 18.40 -4.79
C HIS A 430 4.00 18.07 -3.30
N ASN A 431 4.57 16.90 -2.97
CA ASN A 431 4.89 16.56 -1.58
C ASN A 431 6.21 17.21 -1.17
N ARG A 432 6.23 17.83 0.00
CA ARG A 432 7.41 18.53 0.53
C ARG A 432 7.95 17.85 1.78
N TYR A 433 9.23 17.54 1.74
CA TYR A 433 9.98 16.92 2.83
C TYR A 433 11.03 17.90 3.34
N ALA A 434 10.85 18.49 4.54
CA ALA A 434 11.73 19.53 5.03
C ALA A 434 12.14 19.32 6.49
N GLY A 435 13.42 19.48 6.80
CA GLY A 435 13.93 19.47 8.17
C GLY A 435 13.81 18.15 8.91
N ASN A 436 13.44 17.05 8.23
CA ASN A 436 13.30 15.74 8.84
C ASN A 436 14.66 15.18 9.27
N LYS A 437 14.70 14.52 10.41
CA LYS A 437 15.89 13.91 11.01
C LYS A 437 15.84 12.41 10.74
N LEU A 438 16.60 11.98 9.74
CA LEU A 438 16.58 10.60 9.23
C LEU A 438 17.74 9.80 9.84
N GLY A 439 17.44 8.59 10.33
CA GLY A 439 18.43 7.68 10.87
C GLY A 439 19.06 8.12 12.21
N ILE A 440 18.44 9.05 12.92
CA ILE A 440 18.84 9.49 14.26
C ILE A 440 17.61 9.64 15.16
N ASP A 441 17.73 9.24 16.42
CA ASP A 441 16.66 9.39 17.41
C ASP A 441 16.63 10.82 18.03
N LYS A 442 15.63 11.09 18.87
CA LYS A 442 15.48 12.38 19.58
C LYS A 442 16.66 12.73 20.50
N GLN A 443 17.45 11.74 20.91
CA GLN A 443 18.66 11.91 21.74
C GLN A 443 19.90 12.11 20.89
N GLY A 444 19.79 12.12 19.55
CA GLY A 444 20.89 12.29 18.61
C GLY A 444 21.72 11.02 18.40
N LYS A 445 21.27 9.84 18.86
CA LYS A 445 21.94 8.58 18.64
C LYS A 445 21.65 8.07 17.24
N SER A 446 22.67 7.57 16.55
CA SER A 446 22.53 6.96 15.23
C SER A 446 21.69 5.67 15.29
N ARG A 447 20.62 5.65 14.51
CA ARG A 447 19.70 4.53 14.28
C ARG A 447 19.28 4.53 12.81
N PRO A 448 20.17 4.08 11.92
CA PRO A 448 20.00 4.28 10.48
C PRO A 448 18.79 3.50 9.97
N ASN A 449 18.18 4.03 8.92
CA ASN A 449 17.26 3.30 8.06
C ASN A 449 18.07 2.55 6.98
N ALA A 450 17.51 1.49 6.42
CA ALA A 450 18.16 0.83 5.29
C ALA A 450 18.25 1.75 4.06
N THR A 451 17.22 2.59 3.87
CA THR A 451 17.19 3.69 2.91
C THR A 451 16.44 4.86 3.54
N ASP A 452 16.91 6.09 3.37
CA ASP A 452 16.19 7.24 3.92
C ASP A 452 15.02 7.66 3.02
N VAL A 453 15.23 7.65 1.70
CA VAL A 453 14.16 7.97 0.74
C VAL A 453 14.17 6.94 -0.39
N TRP A 454 13.01 6.34 -0.61
CA TRP A 454 12.74 5.58 -1.83
C TRP A 454 11.60 6.28 -2.59
N TRP A 455 11.88 6.73 -3.81
CA TRP A 455 10.93 7.37 -4.70
C TRP A 455 10.95 6.69 -6.07
N ASP A 456 9.79 6.39 -6.63
CA ASP A 456 9.67 5.77 -7.95
C ASP A 456 9.93 6.75 -9.12
N GLY A 457 10.28 8.01 -8.81
CA GLY A 457 10.56 9.06 -9.78
C GLY A 457 9.31 9.62 -10.46
N GLN A 458 8.12 9.32 -9.97
CA GLN A 458 6.86 9.77 -10.53
C GLN A 458 6.21 10.88 -9.70
N GLY A 459 5.31 11.62 -10.35
CA GLY A 459 4.71 12.82 -9.75
C GLY A 459 5.59 14.05 -9.95
N GLU A 460 4.99 15.21 -9.99
CA GLU A 460 5.68 16.50 -10.21
C GLU A 460 5.66 17.38 -8.97
N GLY A 461 6.64 18.28 -8.87
CA GLY A 461 6.72 19.23 -7.76
C GLY A 461 7.09 18.64 -6.40
N ASN A 462 7.44 17.34 -6.33
CA ASN A 462 7.96 16.75 -5.09
C ASN A 462 9.35 17.31 -4.78
N CYS A 463 9.61 17.68 -3.53
CA CYS A 463 10.90 18.27 -3.17
C CYS A 463 11.39 17.88 -1.78
N TRP A 464 12.70 17.91 -1.61
CA TRP A 464 13.38 17.59 -0.35
C TRP A 464 14.29 18.75 0.09
N GLN A 465 14.25 19.07 1.37
CA GLN A 465 15.13 20.07 2.00
C GLN A 465 15.86 19.42 3.18
N GLY A 466 17.17 19.43 3.12
CA GLY A 466 18.02 18.75 4.08
C GLY A 466 18.71 17.52 3.46
N SER A 467 19.61 16.89 4.21
CA SER A 467 20.34 15.72 3.72
C SER A 467 19.55 14.44 3.97
N ALA A 468 19.20 13.76 2.90
CA ALA A 468 18.95 12.33 2.97
C ALA A 468 20.30 11.60 2.86
N GLY A 469 20.53 10.59 3.69
CA GLY A 469 21.73 9.76 3.62
C GLY A 469 21.67 8.88 2.37
N ALA A 470 21.06 7.70 2.46
CA ALA A 470 20.84 6.83 1.31
C ALA A 470 19.49 7.12 0.65
N SER A 471 19.47 7.42 -0.64
CA SER A 471 18.23 7.65 -1.39
C SER A 471 18.24 6.96 -2.75
N THR A 472 17.07 6.61 -3.22
CA THR A 472 16.79 6.16 -4.58
C THR A 472 15.62 6.98 -5.14
N PRO A 473 15.84 7.82 -6.18
CA PRO A 473 17.12 8.12 -6.85
C PRO A 473 18.11 8.85 -5.94
N ARG A 474 19.40 8.81 -6.30
CA ARG A 474 20.45 9.46 -5.49
C ARG A 474 20.33 10.98 -5.40
N ALA A 475 19.87 11.61 -6.47
CA ALA A 475 19.62 13.04 -6.54
C ALA A 475 18.13 13.29 -6.38
N LEU A 476 17.76 13.92 -5.29
CA LEU A 476 16.38 14.35 -5.03
C LEU A 476 16.24 15.83 -5.41
N PRO A 477 15.08 16.26 -5.95
CA PRO A 477 14.81 17.68 -6.20
C PRO A 477 14.84 18.50 -4.92
N GLU A 478 15.59 19.61 -4.91
CA GLU A 478 15.64 20.52 -3.77
C GLU A 478 14.44 21.48 -3.76
N CYS A 479 13.85 21.69 -2.59
CA CYS A 479 12.76 22.66 -2.44
C CYS A 479 13.24 24.09 -2.74
N GLY A 480 12.45 24.82 -3.53
CA GLY A 480 12.77 26.19 -3.94
C GLY A 480 13.80 26.30 -5.07
N SER A 481 14.28 25.18 -5.62
CA SER A 481 15.05 25.22 -6.86
C SER A 481 14.11 25.36 -8.06
N GLU A 482 14.51 26.14 -9.08
CA GLU A 482 13.80 26.21 -10.37
C GLU A 482 13.75 24.84 -11.07
N ARG A 483 14.53 23.88 -10.60
CA ARG A 483 14.56 22.48 -11.01
C ARG A 483 13.68 21.57 -10.15
N GLY A 484 12.88 22.11 -9.27
CA GLY A 484 11.94 21.34 -8.41
C GLY A 484 10.89 20.56 -9.20
N ASP A 485 10.92 20.65 -10.51
CA ASP A 485 10.05 19.98 -11.44
C ASP A 485 10.81 18.94 -12.28
N LEU A 486 11.69 18.19 -11.63
CA LEU A 486 12.39 17.07 -12.27
C LEU A 486 11.53 15.81 -12.40
N SER A 487 10.32 15.88 -11.95
CA SER A 487 9.32 14.81 -11.98
C SER A 487 9.14 14.29 -13.38
N GLY A 488 9.59 14.39 -14.29
CA GLY A 488 9.45 13.80 -15.59
C GLY A 488 10.78 13.61 -16.29
N GLY A 489 11.86 13.99 -15.63
CA GLY A 489 13.19 13.92 -16.17
C GLY A 489 13.82 12.53 -16.10
N SER A 490 15.13 12.52 -16.00
CA SER A 490 15.94 11.30 -15.94
C SER A 490 15.56 10.36 -14.78
N ASP A 491 15.02 10.91 -13.71
CA ASP A 491 14.69 10.15 -12.51
C ASP A 491 13.46 9.26 -12.65
N ARG A 492 12.59 9.55 -13.61
CA ARG A 492 11.50 8.64 -14.00
C ARG A 492 11.97 7.24 -14.36
N LEU A 493 13.13 7.13 -14.96
CA LEU A 493 13.70 5.84 -15.36
C LEU A 493 14.35 5.08 -14.19
N ALA A 494 14.59 5.75 -13.08
CA ALA A 494 15.12 5.14 -11.86
C ALA A 494 14.03 4.51 -10.97
N GLY A 495 12.75 4.79 -11.22
CA GLY A 495 11.63 4.20 -10.50
C GLY A 495 11.57 2.67 -10.64
N GLU A 496 10.97 2.02 -9.66
CA GLU A 496 10.80 0.57 -9.64
C GLU A 496 9.33 0.17 -9.88
N PRO A 497 8.80 0.30 -11.12
CA PRO A 497 7.40 0.00 -11.42
C PRO A 497 7.02 -1.45 -11.11
N THR A 498 8.00 -2.36 -11.06
CA THR A 498 7.78 -3.75 -10.64
C THR A 498 7.40 -3.88 -9.17
N LYS A 499 7.85 -2.97 -8.29
CA LYS A 499 7.45 -2.94 -6.87
C LYS A 499 5.99 -2.55 -6.72
N LEU A 500 5.55 -1.53 -7.47
CA LEU A 500 4.13 -1.15 -7.48
C LEU A 500 3.24 -2.29 -7.98
N ALA A 501 3.68 -2.99 -9.05
CA ALA A 501 2.95 -4.15 -9.56
C ALA A 501 2.83 -5.27 -8.52
N ALA A 502 3.90 -5.52 -7.78
CA ALA A 502 3.90 -6.51 -6.72
C ALA A 502 3.01 -6.10 -5.54
N LEU A 503 2.98 -4.81 -5.20
CA LEU A 503 2.06 -4.24 -4.22
C LEU A 503 0.60 -4.53 -4.57
N LEU A 504 0.22 -4.31 -5.82
CA LEU A 504 -1.14 -4.54 -6.29
C LEU A 504 -1.55 -6.00 -6.21
N VAL A 505 -0.64 -6.92 -6.58
CA VAL A 505 -0.89 -8.37 -6.45
C VAL A 505 -1.05 -8.75 -4.98
N CYS A 506 -0.28 -8.15 -4.10
CA CYS A 506 -0.34 -8.45 -2.67
C CYS A 506 -1.51 -7.77 -1.96
N ALA A 507 -2.02 -6.64 -2.47
CA ALA A 507 -3.20 -5.98 -1.93
C ALA A 507 -4.50 -6.80 -2.08
N ASP A 508 -4.48 -7.82 -2.93
CA ASP A 508 -5.64 -8.67 -3.22
C ASP A 508 -5.63 -9.99 -2.42
N TYR A 509 -4.91 -10.05 -1.30
CA TYR A 509 -4.95 -11.25 -0.47
C TYR A 509 -6.11 -11.20 0.54
N ASP A 510 -6.69 -12.38 0.78
CA ASP A 510 -7.67 -12.55 1.85
C ASP A 510 -6.95 -12.98 3.13
N ALA A 511 -7.00 -12.15 4.17
CA ALA A 511 -6.44 -12.45 5.48
C ALA A 511 -7.00 -13.77 6.08
N ARG A 512 -8.18 -14.20 5.65
CA ARG A 512 -8.83 -15.44 6.07
C ARG A 512 -8.38 -16.66 5.26
N ALA A 513 -7.62 -16.46 4.19
CA ALA A 513 -7.22 -17.55 3.29
C ALA A 513 -6.08 -18.42 3.81
N ALA A 514 -5.54 -18.16 4.98
CA ALA A 514 -4.43 -18.88 5.61
C ALA A 514 -3.15 -18.99 4.77
N ARG A 515 -3.02 -18.21 3.71
CA ARG A 515 -1.79 -18.14 2.91
C ARG A 515 -1.69 -16.82 2.16
N LEU A 516 -0.47 -16.33 2.06
CA LEU A 516 -0.16 -15.19 1.21
C LEU A 516 -0.21 -15.58 -0.28
N PRO A 517 -0.63 -14.68 -1.19
CA PRO A 517 -0.39 -14.84 -2.60
C PRO A 517 1.09 -15.10 -2.90
N ALA A 518 1.38 -15.86 -3.94
CA ALA A 518 2.75 -16.18 -4.30
C ALA A 518 3.57 -14.89 -4.53
N GLY A 519 4.65 -14.72 -3.78
CA GLY A 519 5.53 -13.57 -3.86
C GLY A 519 5.24 -12.44 -2.89
N CYS A 520 4.23 -12.54 -2.03
CA CYS A 520 3.87 -11.51 -1.04
C CYS A 520 4.52 -11.71 0.34
N ASP A 521 5.13 -12.86 0.58
CA ASP A 521 5.95 -13.18 1.75
C ASP A 521 7.25 -12.37 1.86
N TRP A 522 7.56 -11.61 0.82
CA TRP A 522 8.80 -10.87 0.67
C TRP A 522 8.62 -9.38 0.71
N TYR A 523 7.54 -8.83 1.11
CA TYR A 523 7.25 -7.44 0.87
C TYR A 523 8.52 -6.56 0.87
N GLY A 524 9.03 -6.24 -0.35
CA GLY A 524 10.22 -5.49 -0.55
C GLY A 524 11.43 -6.19 -1.12
N ALA A 525 11.42 -7.49 -1.28
CA ALA A 525 12.29 -8.11 -2.25
C ALA A 525 11.55 -8.09 -3.58
N THR A 526 11.91 -7.25 -4.50
CA THR A 526 11.44 -7.34 -5.88
C THR A 526 12.06 -8.57 -6.49
N GLY A 527 11.68 -9.71 -6.37
CA GLY A 527 12.27 -10.87 -7.01
C GLY A 527 13.71 -10.74 -7.58
N ILE A 528 14.11 -9.55 -8.01
CA ILE A 528 15.45 -9.18 -8.50
C ILE A 528 16.52 -9.20 -7.41
N GLU A 529 16.16 -8.97 -6.16
CA GLU A 529 17.08 -9.02 -5.00
C GLU A 529 17.28 -10.44 -4.47
N ARG A 530 16.47 -11.40 -4.90
CA ARG A 530 16.65 -12.80 -4.52
C ARG A 530 17.87 -13.39 -5.26
N ILE A 531 18.69 -14.11 -4.52
CA ILE A 531 19.90 -14.75 -5.07
C ILE A 531 19.55 -15.63 -6.27
N GLU A 532 18.42 -16.35 -6.23
CA GLU A 532 17.96 -17.20 -7.32
C GLU A 532 17.69 -16.40 -8.61
N VAL A 533 17.10 -15.23 -8.49
CA VAL A 533 16.81 -14.36 -9.65
C VAL A 533 18.09 -13.71 -10.16
N GLN A 534 19.00 -13.28 -9.28
CA GLN A 534 20.31 -12.77 -9.68
C GLN A 534 21.14 -13.85 -10.39
N VAL A 535 21.12 -15.08 -9.88
CA VAL A 535 21.76 -16.22 -10.53
C VAL A 535 21.11 -16.52 -11.89
N ALA A 536 19.76 -16.53 -11.97
CA ALA A 536 19.04 -16.74 -13.22
C ALA A 536 19.34 -15.64 -14.25
N LEU A 537 19.38 -14.38 -13.83
CA LEU A 537 19.78 -13.24 -14.67
C LEU A 537 21.25 -13.39 -15.12
N GLY A 538 22.16 -13.76 -14.22
CA GLY A 538 23.54 -14.01 -14.55
C GLY A 538 23.70 -15.13 -15.61
N ILE A 539 22.97 -16.22 -15.45
CA ILE A 539 22.92 -17.32 -16.42
C ILE A 539 22.36 -16.82 -17.76
N ALA A 540 21.24 -16.05 -17.73
CA ALA A 540 20.64 -15.50 -18.95
C ALA A 540 21.61 -14.57 -19.71
N VAL A 541 22.37 -13.73 -18.99
CA VAL A 541 23.41 -12.86 -19.57
C VAL A 541 24.52 -13.69 -20.20
N VAL A 542 25.00 -14.72 -19.51
CA VAL A 542 26.03 -15.61 -20.03
C VAL A 542 25.56 -16.35 -21.30
N LEU A 543 24.32 -16.86 -21.28
CA LEU A 543 23.70 -17.51 -22.45
C LEU A 543 23.53 -16.54 -23.62
N ALA A 544 23.14 -15.30 -23.34
CA ALA A 544 22.99 -14.23 -24.34
C ALA A 544 24.36 -13.88 -24.97
N LEU A 545 25.41 -13.78 -24.15
CA LEU A 545 26.78 -13.55 -24.62
C LEU A 545 27.28 -14.71 -25.48
N VAL A 546 27.11 -15.94 -25.01
CA VAL A 546 27.52 -17.14 -25.78
C VAL A 546 26.71 -17.21 -27.08
N GLY A 547 25.41 -17.02 -27.02
CA GLY A 547 24.56 -16.95 -28.21
C GLY A 547 25.00 -15.85 -29.17
N GLY A 548 25.29 -14.65 -28.66
CA GLY A 548 25.77 -13.50 -29.43
C GLY A 548 27.10 -13.81 -30.15
N VAL A 549 28.05 -14.47 -29.46
CA VAL A 549 29.37 -14.88 -30.06
C VAL A 549 29.15 -15.94 -31.13
N LEU A 550 28.31 -16.95 -30.89
CA LEU A 550 28.01 -17.99 -31.88
C LEU A 550 27.35 -17.39 -33.13
N TRP A 551 26.39 -16.47 -32.95
CA TRP A 551 25.77 -15.74 -34.03
C TRP A 551 26.74 -14.81 -34.77
N TRP A 552 27.63 -14.10 -34.06
CA TRP A 552 28.64 -13.26 -34.65
C TRP A 552 29.57 -14.10 -35.55
N ARG A 553 30.04 -15.28 -35.08
CA ARG A 553 30.87 -16.21 -35.89
C ARG A 553 30.18 -16.58 -37.20
N ARG A 554 28.87 -16.77 -37.19
CA ARG A 554 28.07 -17.11 -38.36
C ARG A 554 27.82 -15.94 -39.29
N LEU A 555 27.54 -14.75 -38.74
CA LEU A 555 27.16 -13.56 -39.48
C LEU A 555 28.34 -12.68 -39.89
N ARG A 556 29.55 -12.99 -39.47
CA ARG A 556 30.79 -12.20 -39.73
C ARG A 556 31.10 -11.97 -41.21
N THR A 557 30.53 -12.75 -42.10
CA THR A 557 30.65 -12.57 -43.55
C THR A 557 29.84 -11.38 -44.07
N HIS A 558 28.89 -10.86 -43.28
CA HIS A 558 28.08 -9.70 -43.62
C HIS A 558 28.51 -8.50 -42.77
N ARG A 559 29.04 -7.45 -43.38
CA ARG A 559 29.53 -6.26 -42.66
C ARG A 559 28.47 -5.62 -41.77
N TRP A 560 27.21 -5.56 -42.24
CA TRP A 560 26.10 -5.04 -41.49
C TRP A 560 25.69 -5.90 -40.26
N ALA A 561 25.78 -7.19 -40.38
CA ALA A 561 25.51 -8.10 -39.26
C ALA A 561 26.57 -8.00 -38.18
N THR A 562 27.82 -7.79 -38.55
CA THR A 562 28.91 -7.54 -37.58
C THR A 562 28.66 -6.23 -36.81
N ALA A 563 28.28 -5.17 -37.50
CA ALA A 563 27.93 -3.90 -36.85
C ALA A 563 26.73 -4.05 -35.90
N ALA A 564 25.70 -4.79 -36.31
CA ALA A 564 24.52 -5.05 -35.46
C ALA A 564 24.90 -5.90 -34.20
N CYS A 565 25.76 -6.92 -34.34
CA CYS A 565 26.22 -7.68 -33.18
C CYS A 565 27.07 -6.83 -32.22
N ALA A 566 27.92 -5.94 -32.74
CA ALA A 566 28.68 -5.01 -31.92
C ALA A 566 27.77 -4.06 -31.14
N ALA A 567 26.73 -3.52 -31.79
CA ALA A 567 25.71 -2.70 -31.13
C ALA A 567 25.01 -3.48 -30.03
N GLY A 568 24.61 -4.73 -30.28
CA GLY A 568 23.96 -5.59 -29.27
C GLY A 568 24.83 -5.83 -28.03
N LEU A 569 26.14 -6.06 -28.23
CA LEU A 569 27.10 -6.21 -27.12
C LEU A 569 27.23 -4.91 -26.31
N VAL A 570 27.32 -3.76 -26.98
CA VAL A 570 27.32 -2.45 -26.31
C VAL A 570 26.05 -2.26 -25.51
N GLY A 571 24.88 -2.53 -26.12
CA GLY A 571 23.59 -2.43 -25.43
C GLY A 571 23.50 -3.33 -24.19
N LEU A 572 23.99 -4.58 -24.28
CA LEU A 572 23.98 -5.52 -23.15
C LEU A 572 24.91 -5.05 -22.02
N VAL A 573 26.09 -4.51 -22.33
CA VAL A 573 27.00 -3.94 -21.34
C VAL A 573 26.37 -2.73 -20.64
N LEU A 574 25.70 -1.86 -21.39
CA LEU A 574 24.99 -0.70 -20.84
C LEU A 574 23.81 -1.12 -19.96
N ASP A 575 23.07 -2.16 -20.34
CA ASP A 575 21.95 -2.69 -19.58
C ASP A 575 22.42 -3.27 -18.22
N VAL A 576 23.47 -4.07 -18.25
CA VAL A 576 24.11 -4.62 -17.03
C VAL A 576 24.69 -3.50 -16.16
N ALA A 577 25.32 -2.49 -16.76
CA ALA A 577 25.84 -1.35 -16.02
C ALA A 577 24.71 -0.51 -15.40
N GLY A 578 23.59 -0.35 -16.11
CA GLY A 578 22.41 0.32 -15.60
C GLY A 578 21.72 -0.43 -14.45
N ALA A 579 21.81 -1.77 -14.43
CA ALA A 579 21.27 -2.60 -13.36
C ALA A 579 22.12 -2.57 -12.08
N THR A 580 23.37 -2.11 -12.15
CA THR A 580 24.22 -2.00 -10.96
C THR A 580 23.88 -0.73 -10.17
N LYS A 581 23.71 -0.87 -8.84
CA LYS A 581 23.37 0.25 -7.90
C LYS A 581 24.28 1.49 -8.02
N GLY A 582 25.36 1.41 -8.80
CA GLY A 582 26.35 2.47 -8.96
C GLY A 582 26.17 3.39 -10.16
N LEU A 583 25.42 3.01 -11.19
CA LEU A 583 25.37 3.68 -12.49
C LEU A 583 23.92 3.94 -12.97
N GLN A 584 22.96 4.05 -12.07
CA GLN A 584 21.58 4.45 -12.40
C GLN A 584 21.54 5.91 -12.86
N SER A 585 21.98 6.17 -14.10
CA SER A 585 21.65 7.41 -14.79
C SER A 585 20.36 7.17 -15.58
N GLY A 586 19.39 8.05 -15.44
CA GLY A 586 18.03 7.87 -15.93
C GLY A 586 17.86 7.48 -17.42
N TYR A 587 18.79 7.85 -18.30
CA TYR A 587 18.71 7.51 -19.74
C TYR A 587 19.45 6.24 -20.13
N LEU A 588 20.29 5.69 -19.24
CA LEU A 588 21.15 4.55 -19.60
C LEU A 588 20.35 3.31 -20.04
N PRO A 589 19.28 2.90 -19.36
CA PRO A 589 18.44 1.78 -19.80
C PRO A 589 17.77 2.04 -21.17
N ALA A 590 17.29 3.26 -21.43
CA ALA A 590 16.71 3.60 -22.72
C ALA A 590 17.73 3.54 -23.85
N VAL A 591 18.95 4.04 -23.62
CA VAL A 591 20.06 3.96 -24.57
C VAL A 591 20.45 2.51 -24.82
N ALA A 592 20.54 1.68 -23.76
CA ALA A 592 20.81 0.24 -23.89
C ALA A 592 19.78 -0.45 -24.79
N LEU A 593 18.50 -0.16 -24.60
CA LEU A 593 17.40 -0.72 -25.39
C LEU A 593 17.44 -0.28 -26.86
N VAL A 594 17.90 0.94 -27.16
CA VAL A 594 18.13 1.37 -28.57
C VAL A 594 19.16 0.49 -29.24
N PHE A 595 20.29 0.24 -28.58
CA PHE A 595 21.34 -0.62 -29.14
C PHE A 595 20.90 -2.08 -29.28
N ILE A 596 20.21 -2.62 -28.27
CA ILE A 596 19.65 -3.98 -28.30
C ILE A 596 18.59 -4.10 -29.42
N GLY A 597 17.68 -3.12 -29.54
CA GLY A 597 16.66 -3.09 -30.58
C GLY A 597 17.23 -3.03 -31.98
N ALA A 598 18.23 -2.18 -32.20
CA ALA A 598 18.95 -2.11 -33.47
C ALA A 598 19.63 -3.45 -33.83
N TRP A 599 20.21 -4.13 -32.85
CA TRP A 599 20.78 -5.48 -33.05
C TRP A 599 19.72 -6.49 -33.49
N TRP A 600 18.56 -6.55 -32.78
CA TRP A 600 17.47 -7.47 -33.15
C TRP A 600 16.93 -7.20 -34.57
N VAL A 601 16.74 -5.92 -34.94
CA VAL A 601 16.29 -5.57 -36.28
C VAL A 601 17.34 -5.99 -37.32
N GLY A 602 18.60 -5.65 -37.10
CA GLY A 602 19.69 -6.00 -38.01
C GLY A 602 19.87 -7.52 -38.18
N ALA A 603 19.87 -8.25 -37.09
CA ALA A 603 19.93 -9.71 -37.11
C ALA A 603 18.71 -10.32 -37.83
N GLY A 604 17.52 -9.83 -37.57
CA GLY A 604 16.28 -10.30 -38.17
C GLY A 604 16.22 -10.09 -39.67
N VAL A 605 16.71 -8.96 -40.17
CA VAL A 605 16.80 -8.67 -41.61
C VAL A 605 17.72 -9.66 -42.34
N VAL A 606 18.82 -10.07 -41.71
CA VAL A 606 19.71 -11.07 -42.28
C VAL A 606 19.07 -12.46 -42.23
N LEU A 607 18.52 -12.84 -41.09
CA LEU A 607 17.91 -14.15 -40.86
C LEU A 607 16.69 -14.43 -41.73
N ARG A 608 15.88 -13.43 -42.10
CA ARG A 608 14.71 -13.60 -42.96
C ARG A 608 15.04 -14.19 -44.33
N ARG A 609 16.30 -14.06 -44.81
CA ARG A 609 16.72 -14.64 -46.09
C ARG A 609 16.91 -16.14 -46.00
N GLU A 610 17.37 -16.63 -44.85
CA GLU A 610 17.60 -18.08 -44.62
C GLU A 610 16.34 -18.76 -44.07
N ARG A 611 15.65 -18.08 -43.13
CA ARG A 611 14.46 -18.58 -42.43
C ARG A 611 13.44 -17.43 -42.25
N PRO A 612 12.55 -17.21 -43.19
CA PRO A 612 11.68 -16.01 -43.24
C PRO A 612 10.89 -15.77 -41.95
N TRP A 613 10.31 -16.80 -41.38
CA TRP A 613 9.51 -16.68 -40.14
C TRP A 613 10.36 -16.25 -38.95
N PHE A 614 11.48 -16.91 -38.73
CA PHE A 614 12.36 -16.60 -37.62
C PHE A 614 12.97 -15.20 -37.73
N GLY A 615 13.32 -14.81 -38.97
CA GLY A 615 13.77 -13.45 -39.25
C GLY A 615 12.72 -12.39 -38.94
N TRP A 616 11.46 -12.61 -39.33
CA TRP A 616 10.39 -11.65 -39.03
C TRP A 616 10.05 -11.54 -37.54
N VAL A 617 10.03 -12.65 -36.78
CA VAL A 617 9.88 -12.62 -35.33
C VAL A 617 11.04 -11.84 -34.68
N THR A 618 12.26 -12.01 -35.18
CA THR A 618 13.44 -11.28 -34.68
C THR A 618 13.35 -9.77 -34.99
N VAL A 619 12.85 -9.39 -36.18
CA VAL A 619 12.57 -7.98 -36.50
C VAL A 619 11.50 -7.41 -35.56
N ALA A 620 10.40 -8.14 -35.32
CA ALA A 620 9.34 -7.71 -34.43
C ALA A 620 9.83 -7.46 -33.01
N LEU A 621 10.67 -8.35 -32.49
CA LEU A 621 11.37 -8.16 -31.20
C LEU A 621 12.19 -6.88 -31.17
N GLY A 622 12.92 -6.60 -32.22
CA GLY A 622 13.72 -5.39 -32.33
C GLY A 622 12.87 -4.13 -32.34
N VAL A 623 11.78 -4.11 -33.10
CA VAL A 623 10.85 -2.97 -33.15
C VAL A 623 10.20 -2.76 -31.79
N LEU A 624 9.73 -3.82 -31.12
CA LEU A 624 9.17 -3.71 -29.76
C LEU A 624 10.21 -3.20 -28.74
N THR A 625 11.46 -3.60 -28.88
CA THR A 625 12.55 -3.10 -28.03
C THR A 625 12.81 -1.60 -28.26
N LEU A 626 12.75 -1.14 -29.50
CA LEU A 626 12.86 0.29 -29.82
C LEU A 626 11.65 1.09 -29.30
N LEU A 627 10.44 0.54 -29.39
CA LEU A 627 9.25 1.15 -28.81
C LEU A 627 9.33 1.22 -27.28
N ASP A 628 9.86 0.18 -26.62
CA ASP A 628 10.13 0.18 -25.18
C ASP A 628 11.18 1.24 -24.78
N ALA A 629 12.23 1.41 -25.60
CA ALA A 629 13.21 2.46 -25.41
C ALA A 629 12.59 3.87 -25.52
N PHE A 630 11.73 4.07 -26.53
CA PHE A 630 11.02 5.32 -26.72
C PHE A 630 10.02 5.59 -25.58
N ASP A 631 9.28 4.58 -25.16
CA ASP A 631 8.38 4.66 -24.01
C ASP A 631 9.15 5.12 -22.76
N LYS A 632 10.27 4.47 -22.45
CA LYS A 632 11.10 4.81 -21.28
C LYS A 632 11.76 6.20 -21.36
N ALA A 633 12.04 6.69 -22.56
CA ALA A 633 12.72 7.96 -22.74
C ALA A 633 11.78 9.17 -22.81
N VAL A 634 10.57 9.00 -23.33
CA VAL A 634 9.73 10.12 -23.77
C VAL A 634 8.32 10.08 -23.20
N VAL A 635 7.66 8.93 -23.26
CA VAL A 635 6.22 8.83 -22.98
C VAL A 635 5.97 8.44 -21.54
N MET A 636 6.80 7.55 -20.98
CA MET A 636 6.63 6.95 -19.67
C MET A 636 5.16 6.68 -19.36
N LEU A 637 4.53 5.95 -20.28
CA LEU A 637 3.17 5.49 -20.08
C LEU A 637 3.12 4.81 -18.72
N PRO A 638 2.31 5.32 -17.78
CA PRO A 638 2.14 4.63 -16.53
C PRO A 638 1.74 3.22 -16.88
N TRP A 639 2.53 2.32 -16.46
CA TRP A 639 2.39 0.90 -16.42
C TRP A 639 1.17 0.34 -17.17
N ILE A 640 1.33 0.04 -18.45
CA ILE A 640 0.32 -0.71 -19.20
C ILE A 640 0.73 -2.20 -19.05
N PRO A 641 -0.04 -3.02 -18.31
CA PRO A 641 0.08 -4.46 -18.44
C PRO A 641 -0.09 -4.80 -19.93
N LEU A 642 0.83 -5.51 -20.54
CA LEU A 642 0.94 -5.71 -21.98
C LEU A 642 1.65 -4.58 -22.76
N GLY A 643 2.33 -3.66 -22.08
CA GLY A 643 3.24 -2.72 -22.75
C GLY A 643 4.36 -3.42 -23.54
N PRO A 644 5.10 -2.66 -24.35
CA PRO A 644 6.16 -3.20 -25.21
C PRO A 644 7.15 -4.12 -24.49
N ALA A 645 7.47 -3.84 -23.23
CA ALA A 645 8.36 -4.65 -22.40
C ALA A 645 7.84 -6.07 -22.12
N TRP A 646 6.57 -6.22 -21.85
CA TRP A 646 5.94 -7.53 -21.58
C TRP A 646 5.83 -8.38 -22.84
N ILE A 647 5.38 -7.77 -23.94
CA ILE A 647 5.28 -8.45 -25.23
C ILE A 647 6.69 -8.86 -25.70
N ARG A 648 7.67 -8.00 -25.51
CA ARG A 648 9.08 -8.29 -25.77
C ARG A 648 9.59 -9.47 -24.96
N GLY A 649 9.29 -9.50 -23.65
CA GLY A 649 9.70 -10.61 -22.77
C GLY A 649 9.14 -11.96 -23.23
N LEU A 650 7.83 -12.02 -23.50
CA LEU A 650 7.18 -13.24 -24.00
C LEU A 650 7.72 -13.71 -25.35
N LEU A 651 7.88 -12.79 -26.29
CA LEU A 651 8.47 -13.11 -27.60
C LEU A 651 9.93 -13.52 -27.49
N GLY A 652 10.68 -12.93 -26.54
CA GLY A 652 12.05 -13.30 -26.23
C GLY A 652 12.16 -14.74 -25.77
N VAL A 653 11.30 -15.19 -24.89
CA VAL A 653 11.24 -16.60 -24.44
C VAL A 653 10.94 -17.54 -25.63
N VAL A 654 9.95 -17.20 -26.44
CA VAL A 654 9.60 -17.97 -27.65
C VAL A 654 10.78 -18.03 -28.61
N TRP A 655 11.48 -16.91 -28.78
CA TRP A 655 12.67 -16.83 -29.64
C TRP A 655 13.80 -17.74 -29.13
N VAL A 656 14.11 -17.70 -27.83
CA VAL A 656 15.17 -18.55 -27.21
C VAL A 656 14.85 -20.03 -27.40
N ILE A 657 13.62 -20.44 -27.08
CA ILE A 657 13.19 -21.84 -27.26
C ILE A 657 13.35 -22.25 -28.71
N TRP A 658 12.94 -21.42 -29.65
CA TRP A 658 13.07 -21.75 -31.06
C TRP A 658 14.50 -21.73 -31.56
N ALA A 659 15.34 -20.83 -31.08
CA ALA A 659 16.77 -20.80 -31.37
C ALA A 659 17.47 -22.09 -30.92
N VAL A 660 17.14 -22.59 -29.74
CA VAL A 660 17.66 -23.88 -29.22
C VAL A 660 17.21 -25.05 -30.09
N VAL A 661 15.92 -25.11 -30.46
CA VAL A 661 15.40 -26.17 -31.35
C VAL A 661 16.06 -26.17 -32.72
N VAL A 662 16.31 -24.97 -33.27
CA VAL A 662 16.99 -24.82 -34.55
C VAL A 662 18.47 -25.24 -34.45
N ALA A 663 19.13 -24.92 -33.33
CA ALA A 663 20.53 -25.33 -33.08
C ALA A 663 20.63 -26.86 -32.89
N ALA A 664 19.70 -27.46 -32.13
CA ALA A 664 19.68 -28.90 -31.89
C ALA A 664 19.41 -29.73 -33.16
N LYS A 665 18.51 -29.26 -34.04
CA LYS A 665 18.27 -29.95 -35.32
C LYS A 665 19.48 -29.96 -36.24
N ARG A 666 20.34 -28.95 -36.18
CA ARG A 666 21.60 -28.91 -36.97
C ARG A 666 22.75 -29.71 -36.40
N ALA A 667 22.77 -29.88 -35.07
CA ALA A 667 23.75 -30.77 -34.46
C ALA A 667 23.50 -32.25 -34.79
N GLY A 668 22.28 -32.60 -35.20
CA GLY A 668 21.91 -33.94 -35.67
C GLY A 668 22.05 -34.16 -37.17
N GLU A 669 22.29 -33.12 -37.97
CA GLU A 669 22.61 -33.24 -39.39
C GLU A 669 24.12 -33.42 -39.48
N ALA A 670 24.58 -34.66 -39.66
CA ALA A 670 25.98 -34.96 -39.95
C ALA A 670 26.45 -34.17 -41.19
N PRO A 671 27.71 -33.72 -41.27
CA PRO A 671 28.23 -33.10 -42.46
C PRO A 671 28.01 -34.07 -43.62
N ALA A 672 27.38 -33.62 -44.71
CA ALA A 672 27.37 -34.40 -45.94
C ALA A 672 28.84 -34.72 -46.29
N GLU A 673 29.17 -35.99 -46.37
CA GLU A 673 30.43 -36.41 -46.92
C GLU A 673 30.62 -35.71 -48.27
N GLU A 674 31.66 -34.93 -48.43
CA GLU A 674 32.09 -34.44 -49.75
C GLU A 674 32.25 -35.65 -50.65
N PRO A 675 31.67 -35.63 -51.86
CA PRO A 675 31.87 -36.73 -52.81
C PRO A 675 33.36 -36.84 -53.05
N ALA A 676 33.92 -38.07 -52.89
CA ALA A 676 35.27 -38.34 -53.20
C ALA A 676 35.59 -37.88 -54.62
N GLU A 677 36.60 -37.05 -54.80
CA GLU A 677 37.13 -36.65 -56.09
C GLU A 677 37.51 -37.91 -56.85
N GLU A 678 36.78 -38.15 -57.94
CA GLU A 678 37.08 -39.27 -58.88
C GLU A 678 38.48 -39.04 -59.46
N GLU A 679 39.42 -39.90 -59.03
CA GLU A 679 40.78 -39.89 -59.48
C GLU A 679 40.82 -40.12 -61.03
N GLN A 680 41.15 -39.09 -61.80
CA GLN A 680 41.30 -39.19 -63.22
C GLN A 680 42.51 -40.11 -63.51
N PRO A 681 42.39 -41.11 -64.40
CA PRO A 681 43.52 -41.96 -64.80
C PRO A 681 44.58 -41.12 -65.48
N PRO A 682 45.86 -41.49 -65.28
CA PRO A 682 46.99 -40.76 -65.87
C PRO A 682 46.97 -40.85 -67.40
N PRO A 683 47.43 -39.83 -68.16
CA PRO A 683 47.40 -39.81 -69.64
C PRO A 683 48.42 -40.80 -70.15
N ALA A 684 47.98 -41.55 -71.20
CA ALA A 684 48.79 -42.55 -71.92
C ALA A 684 50.06 -41.93 -72.56
N VAL A 685 51.14 -42.52 -72.24
CA VAL A 685 52.47 -42.17 -72.81
C VAL A 685 52.50 -42.67 -74.26
N ASN A 686 52.59 -41.81 -75.25
CA ASN A 686 52.87 -42.12 -76.65
C ASN A 686 54.35 -42.41 -76.79
N GLU A 687 54.67 -43.64 -77.16
CA GLU A 687 55.98 -44.00 -77.69
C GLU A 687 56.16 -43.29 -79.04
N ALA A 688 57.11 -42.41 -79.09
CA ALA A 688 57.58 -41.80 -80.36
C ALA A 688 58.91 -42.39 -80.74
N GLU A 689 58.97 -42.88 -81.92
CA GLU A 689 60.00 -43.53 -82.67
C GLU A 689 61.36 -42.79 -82.60
N VAL A 690 62.43 -43.65 -82.57
CA VAL A 690 63.81 -43.26 -82.82
C VAL A 690 64.12 -43.46 -84.31
N PRO A 691 64.64 -42.49 -85.05
CA PRO A 691 65.27 -42.73 -86.36
C PRO A 691 66.78 -42.90 -86.19
N ALA A 692 67.28 -43.80 -86.87
CA ALA A 692 68.59 -44.29 -87.22
C ALA A 692 69.81 -43.46 -86.91
#